data_ddbc84afa46ed477ee8fc873b4c5a029
#
_entry.id   ddbc84afa46ed477ee8fc873b4c5a029
#
_cell.length_a   1.000
_cell.length_b   1.000
_cell.length_c   1.000
_cell.angle_alpha   90.00
_cell.angle_beta   90.00
_cell.angle_gamma   90.00
#
_symmetry.space_group_name_H-M   'P 1'
#
loop_
_entity.id
_entity.type
_entity.pdbx_description
1 polymer ?
#
loop_
_entity_poly.entity_id
_entity_poly.type
_entity_poly.pdbx_seq_one_letter_code
_entity_poly.pdbx_strand_id
1 'polypeptide(L)'
;VKNTFLSREKTITRKFNELLLSIKVEMNYSKDEILELYLNNIPYGHNSHGIEAAAKTFFNKSAKDLTIAEATILASLPVAPTRFSPYGSNKDLLMGYYEYDEDTGEKSYKKGRKDLVLQRMLDLKKITFEEFKQAWAEAKEIEFTQYRTDIKAPHFVFYVRERLEEKYGKEFLKNGGLRIYTTLDHDLQQMAEDIIELKSPHYEDTYGAKNVAMTSINPDNGQILAYVGGKNYFDVENDGQVDVLTSRRQPGSSFKPFVYATAFQEGYFPATVLFDVETDFGGNYQPQNFDGEFSGPVSMRESLNRSLNIPAVKTAYIADPKKVLKVADKLGIIYEGDAEMHGVALGIGVAEIEPLSHIAAFQVFVGDGSYYEPTAILEVHNSDGEILESFDPERSKKEGLDEEVAALVRNILTDETTRPTTDGFDWNILLQLDGQNNGAKTGTSNRKIENPEFDEKKPIDEEDNPELITAPGDSWTIGFTPHLVTGVWVGNNRGEPMKPGATGLSVAAPIWKRFMNDAHTFLIEERGADPEKLYNEPTPLEVRQVNKYSGKIASDLTPPKLVRDEVFASFAIPTDLDGSVKMIEIDKISGRPATQFTPFYARTRKYALTGLQSVKPKMPNWQNPVTEWIETHPKFMTSLGSIMDEDPKDISTFSRLTSRLNKSPDDVHNRFTQQNAPEIEITSPRNNGALARGQVEINVSVSAKYGIKAVEYYFDEQLVADGTRYPWTGVFKIPTSIDFGTKHVLKAVAIDELFHTTEHEIEIKIATDTAGPEIVFLGPVGRQKIPIDSQVQVLVDVRDGMSGVKVVEFFLDEKSLGFQEKSPYQTSIRTSMDLGIHQLAVKAWDFHGNTTTKSIPITYERQRMMSTNFPEISDVVSYRNSISVDVRVPAPENVEWVELFAEQNDKIVYAQKIDDPTQYLQFQMLRNIKGKTQLKLVTKFRDKRKVYESPIKTIKL
;
A
#
# COMPACT_ATOMS: atom_id res chain seq x y z
N VAL A 1 12.01 -69.06 -9.40
CA VAL A 1 10.97 -69.75 -8.56
C VAL A 1 10.62 -68.87 -7.39
N LYS A 2 11.62 -68.46 -6.50
CA LYS A 2 11.34 -67.68 -5.29
C LYS A 2 10.62 -66.35 -5.56
N ASN A 3 11.07 -65.60 -6.57
CA ASN A 3 10.58 -64.27 -6.85
C ASN A 3 9.34 -64.24 -7.75
N THR A 4 9.00 -65.39 -8.39
CA THR A 4 7.95 -65.45 -9.41
C THR A 4 6.75 -66.22 -8.93
N PHE A 5 6.91 -67.23 -8.10
CA PHE A 5 5.80 -68.13 -7.76
C PHE A 5 5.54 -68.26 -6.25
N LEU A 6 6.32 -67.59 -5.38
CA LEU A 6 6.20 -67.74 -3.94
C LEU A 6 6.15 -66.42 -3.19
N SER A 7 5.44 -66.40 -2.05
CA SER A 7 5.35 -65.22 -1.18
C SER A 7 6.70 -64.88 -0.57
N ARG A 8 6.86 -63.62 -0.10
CA ARG A 8 8.08 -63.12 0.57
C ARG A 8 8.28 -63.66 1.98
N GLU A 9 7.35 -64.44 2.51
CA GLU A 9 7.43 -64.98 3.86
C GLU A 9 8.60 -65.96 4.02
N LYS A 10 9.29 -65.93 5.19
CA LYS A 10 10.40 -66.80 5.49
C LYS A 10 9.91 -68.02 6.27
N THR A 11 9.13 -68.94 5.67
CA THR A 11 8.62 -70.16 6.28
C THR A 11 9.32 -71.41 5.73
N ILE A 12 9.38 -72.48 6.54
CA ILE A 12 9.91 -73.79 6.13
C ILE A 12 9.05 -74.40 5.01
N THR A 13 7.74 -74.26 5.12
CA THR A 13 6.79 -74.73 4.11
C THR A 13 7.04 -74.06 2.74
N ARG A 14 7.28 -72.75 2.76
CA ARG A 14 7.62 -72.03 1.53
C ARG A 14 8.92 -72.53 0.93
N LYS A 15 9.96 -72.83 1.76
CA LYS A 15 11.22 -73.40 1.29
C LYS A 15 11.06 -74.78 0.69
N PHE A 16 10.18 -75.62 1.24
CA PHE A 16 9.85 -76.93 0.67
C PHE A 16 9.15 -76.78 -0.67
N ASN A 17 8.19 -75.90 -0.78
CA ASN A 17 7.50 -75.58 -2.04
C ASN A 17 8.50 -75.01 -3.09
N GLU A 18 9.44 -74.18 -2.70
CA GLU A 18 10.50 -73.66 -3.57
C GLU A 18 11.34 -74.82 -4.16
N LEU A 19 11.71 -75.85 -3.32
CA LEU A 19 12.48 -76.99 -3.76
C LEU A 19 11.65 -77.87 -4.79
N LEU A 20 10.39 -78.15 -4.50
CA LEU A 20 9.57 -78.91 -5.38
C LEU A 20 9.32 -78.22 -6.72
N LEU A 21 9.04 -76.91 -6.69
CA LEU A 21 8.89 -76.14 -7.91
C LEU A 21 10.19 -76.03 -8.70
N SER A 22 11.33 -75.94 -8.04
CA SER A 22 12.65 -75.92 -8.71
C SER A 22 12.93 -77.22 -9.44
N ILE A 23 12.63 -78.33 -8.83
CA ILE A 23 12.77 -79.64 -9.49
C ILE A 23 11.85 -79.75 -10.70
N LYS A 24 10.59 -79.26 -10.56
CA LYS A 24 9.58 -79.28 -11.65
C LYS A 24 10.04 -78.38 -12.82
N VAL A 25 10.63 -77.23 -12.55
CA VAL A 25 11.22 -76.34 -13.58
C VAL A 25 12.39 -77.01 -14.28
N GLU A 26 13.34 -77.61 -13.54
CA GLU A 26 14.45 -78.33 -14.13
C GLU A 26 13.99 -79.54 -15.02
N MET A 27 12.89 -80.18 -14.69
CA MET A 27 12.31 -81.34 -15.48
C MET A 27 11.65 -80.87 -16.79
N ASN A 28 11.20 -79.61 -16.89
CA ASN A 28 10.39 -79.17 -18.02
C ASN A 28 11.11 -78.15 -18.90
N TYR A 29 12.22 -77.54 -18.46
CA TYR A 29 12.98 -76.49 -19.16
C TYR A 29 14.45 -76.83 -19.22
N SER A 30 15.11 -76.51 -20.34
CA SER A 30 16.56 -76.55 -20.48
C SER A 30 17.26 -75.52 -19.62
N LYS A 31 18.54 -75.66 -19.40
CA LYS A 31 19.33 -74.69 -18.65
C LYS A 31 19.34 -73.30 -19.27
N ASP A 32 19.32 -73.25 -20.60
CA ASP A 32 19.28 -71.99 -21.34
C ASP A 32 17.93 -71.27 -21.21
N GLU A 33 16.83 -72.01 -21.27
CA GLU A 33 15.51 -71.49 -21.04
C GLU A 33 15.32 -71.02 -19.59
N ILE A 34 15.87 -71.77 -18.62
CA ILE A 34 15.84 -71.33 -17.20
C ILE A 34 16.64 -70.07 -17.02
N LEU A 35 17.81 -69.91 -17.67
CA LEU A 35 18.63 -68.73 -17.62
C LEU A 35 17.95 -67.54 -18.28
N GLU A 36 17.29 -67.76 -19.42
CA GLU A 36 16.53 -66.73 -20.11
C GLU A 36 15.38 -66.23 -19.23
N LEU A 37 14.58 -67.15 -18.66
CA LEU A 37 13.56 -66.82 -17.70
C LEU A 37 14.09 -66.07 -16.48
N TYR A 38 15.27 -66.47 -15.97
CA TYR A 38 15.89 -65.78 -14.86
C TYR A 38 16.30 -64.36 -15.22
N LEU A 39 17.01 -64.15 -16.31
CA LEU A 39 17.47 -62.86 -16.74
C LEU A 39 16.37 -61.89 -17.08
N ASN A 40 15.23 -62.40 -17.62
CA ASN A 40 14.07 -61.61 -17.99
C ASN A 40 13.14 -61.25 -16.83
N ASN A 41 13.29 -61.87 -15.63
CA ASN A 41 12.39 -61.66 -14.52
C ASN A 41 13.02 -61.07 -13.25
N ILE A 42 14.33 -61.07 -13.10
CA ILE A 42 14.96 -60.57 -11.88
C ILE A 42 14.98 -59.03 -11.85
N PRO A 43 14.86 -58.42 -10.63
CA PRO A 43 15.01 -56.98 -10.48
C PRO A 43 16.48 -56.56 -10.50
N TYR A 44 16.78 -55.53 -11.29
CA TYR A 44 18.10 -54.92 -11.40
C TYR A 44 18.17 -53.55 -10.64
N GLY A 45 17.11 -53.12 -10.03
CA GLY A 45 17.01 -51.80 -9.43
C GLY A 45 16.39 -50.74 -10.37
N HIS A 46 16.12 -49.53 -9.85
CA HIS A 46 15.46 -48.47 -10.62
C HIS A 46 14.21 -48.99 -11.39
N ASN A 47 13.39 -49.75 -10.74
CA ASN A 47 12.19 -50.38 -11.30
C ASN A 47 12.41 -51.23 -12.56
N SER A 48 13.65 -51.60 -12.86
CA SER A 48 14.00 -52.41 -14.01
C SER A 48 13.90 -53.91 -13.67
N HIS A 49 12.92 -54.59 -14.26
CA HIS A 49 12.74 -56.04 -14.20
C HIS A 49 13.12 -56.64 -15.54
N GLY A 50 14.06 -57.57 -15.52
CA GLY A 50 14.68 -58.17 -16.69
C GLY A 50 15.84 -57.43 -17.29
N ILE A 51 16.72 -58.16 -18.00
CA ILE A 51 17.97 -57.65 -18.51
C ILE A 51 17.79 -56.57 -19.61
N GLU A 52 16.80 -56.70 -20.44
CA GLU A 52 16.51 -55.75 -21.51
C GLU A 52 16.11 -54.38 -20.91
N ALA A 53 15.21 -54.42 -19.91
CA ALA A 53 14.82 -53.22 -19.21
C ALA A 53 16.01 -52.58 -18.50
N ALA A 54 16.85 -53.39 -17.86
CA ALA A 54 18.05 -52.92 -17.18
C ALA A 54 19.08 -52.27 -18.15
N ALA A 55 19.34 -52.92 -19.28
CA ALA A 55 20.22 -52.41 -20.32
C ALA A 55 19.75 -51.05 -20.84
N LYS A 56 18.47 -50.88 -21.05
CA LYS A 56 17.84 -49.61 -21.44
C LYS A 56 17.96 -48.55 -20.34
N THR A 57 17.66 -48.97 -19.11
CA THR A 57 17.68 -48.04 -17.95
C THR A 57 19.07 -47.51 -17.66
N PHE A 58 20.10 -48.37 -17.65
CA PHE A 58 21.42 -47.96 -17.22
C PHE A 58 22.32 -47.49 -18.33
N PHE A 59 22.10 -47.93 -19.60
CA PHE A 59 23.01 -47.66 -20.72
C PHE A 59 22.29 -47.17 -21.98
N ASN A 60 20.96 -47.08 -21.99
CA ASN A 60 20.15 -46.77 -23.18
C ASN A 60 20.45 -47.66 -24.39
N LYS A 61 20.71 -48.96 -24.14
CA LYS A 61 21.03 -49.96 -25.15
C LYS A 61 20.16 -51.19 -25.05
N SER A 62 20.03 -51.94 -26.11
CA SER A 62 19.46 -53.32 -26.03
C SER A 62 20.45 -54.24 -25.30
N ALA A 63 19.91 -55.22 -24.59
CA ALA A 63 20.73 -56.21 -23.86
C ALA A 63 21.75 -56.95 -24.78
N LYS A 64 21.42 -57.17 -26.04
CA LYS A 64 22.29 -57.77 -27.05
C LYS A 64 23.51 -56.94 -27.43
N ASP A 65 23.41 -55.61 -27.18
CA ASP A 65 24.47 -54.66 -27.59
C ASP A 65 25.36 -54.24 -26.40
N LEU A 66 25.19 -54.93 -25.26
CA LEU A 66 25.98 -54.68 -24.04
C LEU A 66 27.46 -55.10 -24.25
N THR A 67 28.39 -54.26 -23.83
CA THR A 67 29.79 -54.65 -23.73
C THR A 67 30.03 -55.60 -22.53
N ILE A 68 31.20 -56.22 -22.44
CA ILE A 68 31.59 -57.06 -21.31
C ILE A 68 31.60 -56.24 -20.01
N ALA A 69 32.04 -54.98 -20.10
CA ALA A 69 32.08 -54.06 -18.96
C ALA A 69 30.66 -53.77 -18.47
N GLU A 70 29.73 -53.38 -19.35
CA GLU A 70 28.33 -53.07 -19.04
C GLU A 70 27.58 -54.31 -18.52
N ALA A 71 27.76 -55.46 -19.17
CA ALA A 71 27.19 -56.74 -18.71
C ALA A 71 27.69 -57.14 -17.29
N THR A 72 28.95 -56.90 -16.98
CA THR A 72 29.55 -57.13 -15.65
C THR A 72 28.88 -56.22 -14.58
N ILE A 73 28.63 -54.96 -14.92
CA ILE A 73 27.93 -54.04 -14.04
C ILE A 73 26.51 -54.52 -13.78
N LEU A 74 25.72 -54.83 -14.82
CA LEU A 74 24.39 -55.34 -14.64
C LEU A 74 24.34 -56.65 -13.84
N ALA A 75 25.28 -57.58 -14.09
CA ALA A 75 25.39 -58.83 -13.33
C ALA A 75 25.69 -58.60 -11.82
N SER A 76 26.20 -57.43 -11.46
CA SER A 76 26.50 -57.03 -10.09
C SER A 76 25.28 -56.63 -9.29
N LEU A 77 24.18 -56.14 -9.95
CA LEU A 77 23.04 -55.51 -9.34
C LEU A 77 22.09 -56.50 -8.65
N PRO A 78 21.71 -57.68 -9.21
CA PRO A 78 20.63 -58.53 -8.67
C PRO A 78 20.86 -59.05 -7.23
N VAL A 79 22.07 -59.02 -6.72
CA VAL A 79 22.38 -59.43 -5.33
C VAL A 79 21.77 -58.47 -4.31
N ALA A 80 21.84 -57.19 -4.55
CA ALA A 80 21.26 -56.15 -3.74
C ALA A 80 21.15 -54.85 -4.59
N PRO A 81 20.11 -54.72 -5.41
CA PRO A 81 19.98 -53.65 -6.40
C PRO A 81 20.05 -52.22 -5.81
N THR A 82 19.46 -52.02 -4.63
CA THR A 82 19.52 -50.75 -3.93
C THR A 82 20.92 -50.45 -3.39
N ARG A 83 21.62 -51.47 -2.86
CA ARG A 83 22.94 -51.28 -2.28
C ARG A 83 24.02 -51.04 -3.32
N PHE A 84 23.88 -51.63 -4.51
CA PHE A 84 24.82 -51.52 -5.61
C PHE A 84 24.31 -50.56 -6.71
N SER A 85 23.48 -49.62 -6.37
CA SER A 85 22.97 -48.65 -7.32
C SER A 85 24.13 -47.83 -7.91
N PRO A 86 24.19 -47.64 -9.23
CA PRO A 86 25.16 -46.77 -9.87
C PRO A 86 24.89 -45.29 -9.65
N TYR A 87 23.75 -44.97 -9.00
CA TYR A 87 23.34 -43.60 -8.70
C TYR A 87 23.39 -43.34 -7.17
N GLY A 88 23.81 -42.14 -6.78
CA GLY A 88 23.85 -41.70 -5.38
C GLY A 88 25.11 -42.18 -4.62
N SER A 89 25.05 -42.15 -3.30
CA SER A 89 26.19 -42.35 -2.36
C SER A 89 26.80 -43.74 -2.38
N ASN A 90 26.09 -44.74 -2.93
CA ASN A 90 26.57 -46.13 -2.95
C ASN A 90 27.30 -46.53 -4.25
N LYS A 91 27.49 -45.62 -5.19
CA LYS A 91 28.15 -45.85 -6.50
C LYS A 91 29.50 -46.50 -6.32
N ASP A 92 30.26 -46.11 -5.32
CA ASP A 92 31.60 -46.62 -5.03
C ASP A 92 31.62 -48.10 -4.64
N LEU A 93 30.52 -48.61 -4.03
CA LEU A 93 30.42 -50.05 -3.71
C LEU A 93 30.26 -50.90 -4.98
N LEU A 94 29.71 -50.34 -6.04
CA LEU A 94 29.56 -50.98 -7.35
C LEU A 94 30.82 -50.81 -8.17
N MET A 95 31.30 -49.60 -8.31
CA MET A 95 32.33 -49.20 -9.27
C MET A 95 33.77 -49.34 -8.74
N GLY A 96 33.95 -49.34 -7.41
CA GLY A 96 35.26 -49.25 -6.76
C GLY A 96 35.75 -47.79 -6.71
N TYR A 97 36.67 -47.54 -5.81
CA TYR A 97 37.17 -46.17 -5.60
C TYR A 97 38.64 -46.19 -5.15
N TYR A 98 39.31 -45.07 -5.25
CA TYR A 98 40.65 -44.89 -4.70
C TYR A 98 40.54 -44.23 -3.33
N GLU A 99 41.14 -44.87 -2.33
CA GLU A 99 41.32 -44.33 -0.99
C GLU A 99 42.74 -43.76 -0.86
N TYR A 100 42.83 -42.58 -0.29
CA TYR A 100 44.07 -41.94 0.08
C TYR A 100 44.36 -42.22 1.55
N ASP A 101 45.53 -42.73 1.84
CA ASP A 101 46.05 -42.80 3.20
C ASP A 101 46.62 -41.40 3.52
N GLU A 102 46.03 -40.75 4.49
CA GLU A 102 46.41 -39.35 4.89
C GLU A 102 47.79 -39.33 5.53
N ASP A 103 48.23 -40.44 6.17
CA ASP A 103 49.53 -40.51 6.86
C ASP A 103 50.70 -40.87 5.91
N THR A 104 50.45 -41.69 4.92
CA THR A 104 51.51 -42.16 3.98
C THR A 104 51.46 -41.48 2.60
N GLY A 105 50.31 -40.82 2.24
CA GLY A 105 50.10 -40.28 0.90
C GLY A 105 49.89 -41.34 -0.19
N GLU A 106 49.82 -42.59 0.18
CA GLU A 106 49.62 -43.70 -0.79
C GLU A 106 48.18 -43.81 -1.25
N LYS A 107 48.00 -44.06 -2.54
CA LYS A 107 46.70 -44.27 -3.17
C LYS A 107 46.45 -45.76 -3.38
N SER A 108 45.46 -46.32 -2.64
CA SER A 108 45.06 -47.71 -2.79
C SER A 108 43.68 -47.84 -3.47
N TYR A 109 43.56 -48.78 -4.41
CA TYR A 109 42.27 -49.04 -5.07
C TYR A 109 41.45 -50.06 -4.27
N LYS A 110 40.25 -49.66 -3.86
CA LYS A 110 39.23 -50.53 -3.24
C LYS A 110 38.30 -51.06 -4.33
N LYS A 111 38.30 -52.42 -4.46
CA LYS A 111 37.52 -53.10 -5.50
C LYS A 111 36.01 -52.92 -5.26
N GLY A 112 35.31 -52.50 -6.28
CA GLY A 112 33.85 -52.51 -6.30
C GLY A 112 33.28 -53.90 -6.66
N ARG A 113 31.93 -54.01 -6.60
CA ARG A 113 31.26 -55.29 -6.94
C ARG A 113 31.53 -55.73 -8.38
N LYS A 114 31.55 -54.80 -9.33
CA LYS A 114 31.86 -55.08 -10.73
C LYS A 114 33.24 -55.74 -10.89
N ASP A 115 34.27 -55.33 -10.14
CA ASP A 115 35.63 -55.89 -10.23
C ASP A 115 35.64 -57.33 -9.78
N LEU A 116 34.84 -57.70 -8.80
CA LEU A 116 34.71 -59.08 -8.33
C LEU A 116 34.02 -59.95 -9.37
N VAL A 117 32.97 -59.42 -10.07
CA VAL A 117 32.27 -60.14 -11.13
C VAL A 117 33.21 -60.33 -12.34
N LEU A 118 33.89 -59.28 -12.77
CA LEU A 118 34.83 -59.34 -13.87
C LEU A 118 35.99 -60.30 -13.60
N GLN A 119 36.54 -60.28 -12.41
CA GLN A 119 37.60 -61.24 -12.00
C GLN A 119 37.08 -62.69 -12.05
N ARG A 120 35.79 -62.88 -11.59
CA ARG A 120 35.19 -64.22 -11.61
C ARG A 120 35.00 -64.76 -13.02
N MET A 121 34.68 -63.91 -13.97
CA MET A 121 34.56 -64.27 -15.40
C MET A 121 35.89 -64.72 -15.98
N LEU A 122 37.00 -64.07 -15.61
CA LEU A 122 38.34 -64.43 -15.99
C LEU A 122 38.75 -65.81 -15.36
N ASP A 123 38.55 -65.97 -14.03
CA ASP A 123 38.83 -67.17 -13.31
C ASP A 123 38.11 -68.40 -13.87
N LEU A 124 36.89 -68.19 -14.31
CA LEU A 124 36.04 -69.17 -14.97
C LEU A 124 36.32 -69.40 -16.46
N LYS A 125 37.29 -68.64 -17.00
CA LYS A 125 37.72 -68.75 -18.40
C LYS A 125 36.58 -68.42 -19.37
N LYS A 126 35.64 -67.51 -18.92
CA LYS A 126 34.55 -67.01 -19.76
C LYS A 126 35.03 -65.84 -20.64
N ILE A 127 36.09 -65.17 -20.22
CA ILE A 127 36.76 -64.12 -20.97
C ILE A 127 38.27 -64.37 -20.92
N THR A 128 39.00 -63.85 -21.95
CA THR A 128 40.44 -63.86 -22.00
C THR A 128 41.01 -62.75 -21.12
N PHE A 129 42.32 -62.83 -20.87
CA PHE A 129 43.04 -61.80 -20.09
C PHE A 129 43.05 -60.44 -20.82
N GLU A 130 43.06 -60.42 -22.12
CA GLU A 130 43.00 -59.19 -22.90
C GLU A 130 41.56 -58.56 -22.82
N GLU A 131 40.50 -59.34 -22.95
CA GLU A 131 39.14 -58.91 -22.76
C GLU A 131 38.91 -58.37 -21.33
N PHE A 132 39.50 -59.04 -20.34
CA PHE A 132 39.45 -58.56 -18.94
C PHE A 132 40.06 -57.17 -18.79
N LYS A 133 41.28 -56.93 -19.37
CA LYS A 133 41.95 -55.63 -19.30
C LYS A 133 41.11 -54.53 -20.00
N GLN A 134 40.63 -54.90 -21.18
CA GLN A 134 39.78 -53.96 -21.96
C GLN A 134 38.53 -53.61 -21.19
N ALA A 135 37.76 -54.59 -20.69
CA ALA A 135 36.55 -54.39 -19.94
C ALA A 135 36.79 -53.63 -18.62
N TRP A 136 37.96 -53.90 -17.95
CA TRP A 136 38.29 -53.20 -16.73
C TRP A 136 38.63 -51.70 -17.00
N ALA A 137 39.29 -51.38 -18.11
CA ALA A 137 39.56 -50.01 -18.53
C ALA A 137 38.26 -49.29 -18.94
N GLU A 138 37.45 -49.95 -19.77
CA GLU A 138 36.16 -49.43 -20.22
C GLU A 138 35.21 -49.13 -19.05
N ALA A 139 35.15 -50.05 -18.08
CA ALA A 139 34.25 -49.91 -16.92
C ALA A 139 34.54 -48.66 -16.04
N LYS A 140 35.76 -48.06 -16.14
CA LYS A 140 36.08 -46.81 -15.46
C LYS A 140 35.52 -45.57 -16.13
N GLU A 141 35.37 -45.62 -17.44
CA GLU A 141 34.93 -44.52 -18.29
C GLU A 141 33.39 -44.58 -18.59
N ILE A 142 32.71 -45.62 -18.03
CA ILE A 142 31.26 -45.76 -18.25
C ILE A 142 30.50 -44.64 -17.55
N GLU A 143 29.78 -43.87 -18.32
CA GLU A 143 28.77 -42.97 -17.86
C GLU A 143 27.41 -43.69 -17.85
N PHE A 144 26.75 -43.65 -16.72
CA PHE A 144 25.38 -44.20 -16.60
C PHE A 144 24.39 -43.18 -17.18
N THR A 145 23.55 -43.65 -18.10
CA THR A 145 22.44 -42.87 -18.57
C THR A 145 21.54 -42.60 -17.38
N GLN A 146 21.29 -41.34 -17.07
CA GLN A 146 20.12 -40.99 -16.25
C GLN A 146 18.89 -41.36 -17.10
N TYR A 147 18.45 -42.62 -16.97
CA TYR A 147 17.13 -42.96 -17.52
C TYR A 147 16.11 -42.15 -16.72
N ARG A 148 15.80 -40.95 -17.21
CA ARG A 148 14.52 -40.36 -16.88
C ARG A 148 13.50 -41.27 -17.54
N THR A 149 12.79 -42.06 -16.76
CA THR A 149 11.50 -42.59 -17.24
C THR A 149 10.76 -41.35 -17.77
N ASP A 150 10.29 -41.36 -18.99
CA ASP A 150 9.45 -40.32 -19.58
C ASP A 150 8.10 -40.26 -18.85
N ILE A 151 8.12 -40.19 -17.52
CA ILE A 151 6.95 -39.94 -16.72
C ILE A 151 6.68 -38.46 -16.79
N LYS A 152 5.69 -38.07 -17.56
CA LYS A 152 5.13 -36.74 -17.55
C LYS A 152 4.33 -36.56 -16.25
N ALA A 153 4.38 -35.38 -15.66
CA ALA A 153 3.68 -35.05 -14.42
C ALA A 153 3.88 -36.11 -13.31
N PRO A 154 5.13 -36.43 -12.89
CA PRO A 154 5.39 -37.60 -12.02
C PRO A 154 4.65 -37.51 -10.68
N HIS A 155 4.56 -36.38 -10.01
CA HIS A 155 3.79 -36.23 -8.78
C HIS A 155 2.33 -36.60 -8.98
N PHE A 156 1.69 -36.11 -10.06
CA PHE A 156 0.32 -36.47 -10.38
C PHE A 156 0.14 -37.99 -10.65
N VAL A 157 1.05 -38.60 -11.40
CA VAL A 157 1.01 -40.04 -11.67
C VAL A 157 1.08 -40.85 -10.37
N PHE A 158 1.94 -40.46 -9.44
CA PHE A 158 2.05 -41.14 -8.15
C PHE A 158 0.86 -40.84 -7.25
N TYR A 159 0.30 -39.64 -7.27
CA TYR A 159 -0.96 -39.31 -6.60
C TYR A 159 -2.11 -40.17 -7.09
N VAL A 160 -2.31 -40.27 -8.40
CA VAL A 160 -3.34 -41.14 -9.01
C VAL A 160 -3.11 -42.62 -8.63
N ARG A 161 -1.86 -43.07 -8.71
CA ARG A 161 -1.51 -44.46 -8.35
C ARG A 161 -1.84 -44.76 -6.89
N GLU A 162 -1.55 -43.89 -5.96
CA GLU A 162 -1.84 -44.07 -4.53
C GLU A 162 -3.36 -44.19 -4.31
N ARG A 163 -4.18 -43.34 -4.94
CA ARG A 163 -5.65 -43.43 -4.89
C ARG A 163 -6.17 -44.76 -5.44
N LEU A 164 -5.59 -45.24 -6.52
CA LEU A 164 -5.95 -46.54 -7.08
C LEU A 164 -5.47 -47.69 -6.21
N GLU A 165 -4.29 -47.62 -5.60
CA GLU A 165 -3.80 -48.63 -4.65
C GLU A 165 -4.69 -48.71 -3.41
N GLU A 166 -5.17 -47.60 -2.88
CA GLU A 166 -6.11 -47.54 -1.76
C GLU A 166 -7.46 -48.22 -2.13
N LYS A 167 -7.96 -47.96 -3.33
CA LYS A 167 -9.27 -48.44 -3.77
C LYS A 167 -9.29 -49.90 -4.24
N TYR A 168 -8.30 -50.26 -5.04
CA TYR A 168 -8.26 -51.58 -5.70
C TYR A 168 -7.21 -52.53 -5.12
N GLY A 169 -6.29 -52.04 -4.33
CA GLY A 169 -5.18 -52.80 -3.79
C GLY A 169 -4.01 -52.98 -4.77
N LYS A 170 -2.80 -53.16 -4.22
CA LYS A 170 -1.52 -53.18 -4.96
C LYS A 170 -1.43 -54.35 -5.97
N GLU A 171 -1.97 -55.50 -5.61
CA GLU A 171 -1.90 -56.67 -6.47
C GLU A 171 -2.79 -56.53 -7.71
N PHE A 172 -3.98 -55.92 -7.55
CA PHE A 172 -4.89 -55.65 -8.66
C PHE A 172 -4.29 -54.63 -9.64
N LEU A 173 -3.68 -53.52 -9.12
CA LEU A 173 -3.01 -52.55 -9.97
C LEU A 173 -1.87 -53.15 -10.79
N LYS A 174 -1.08 -54.01 -10.18
CA LYS A 174 0.08 -54.61 -10.83
C LYS A 174 -0.32 -55.61 -11.93
N ASN A 175 -1.40 -56.35 -11.75
CA ASN A 175 -1.78 -57.44 -12.63
C ASN A 175 -3.05 -57.18 -13.47
N GLY A 176 -3.77 -56.07 -13.19
CA GLY A 176 -5.09 -55.81 -13.76
C GLY A 176 -5.05 -55.24 -15.19
N GLY A 177 -3.90 -54.88 -15.72
CA GLY A 177 -3.80 -54.28 -17.07
C GLY A 177 -4.68 -53.06 -17.25
N LEU A 178 -4.76 -52.23 -16.22
CA LEU A 178 -5.66 -51.10 -16.16
C LEU A 178 -5.24 -49.96 -17.12
N ARG A 179 -6.24 -49.32 -17.74
CA ARG A 179 -6.10 -48.05 -18.45
C ARG A 179 -6.81 -46.99 -17.64
N ILE A 180 -6.07 -45.96 -17.26
CA ILE A 180 -6.59 -44.88 -16.43
C ILE A 180 -6.71 -43.62 -17.26
N TYR A 181 -7.88 -43.09 -17.42
CA TYR A 181 -8.14 -41.79 -18.02
C TYR A 181 -8.21 -40.74 -16.90
N THR A 182 -7.35 -39.78 -16.98
CA THR A 182 -7.18 -38.78 -15.93
C THR A 182 -7.75 -37.42 -16.31
N THR A 183 -7.94 -36.55 -15.32
CA THR A 183 -8.48 -35.20 -15.52
C THR A 183 -7.42 -34.22 -15.99
N LEU A 184 -6.14 -34.58 -15.93
CA LEU A 184 -5.01 -33.65 -16.20
C LEU A 184 -5.08 -33.17 -17.65
N ASP A 185 -5.08 -31.86 -17.85
CA ASP A 185 -4.88 -31.24 -19.15
C ASP A 185 -3.37 -31.08 -19.39
N HIS A 186 -2.88 -31.74 -20.45
CA HIS A 186 -1.45 -31.78 -20.76
C HIS A 186 -0.86 -30.40 -20.98
N ASP A 187 -1.59 -29.51 -21.66
CA ASP A 187 -1.08 -28.19 -22.04
C ASP A 187 -1.04 -27.28 -20.82
N LEU A 188 -2.06 -27.31 -19.95
CA LEU A 188 -2.06 -26.60 -18.68
C LEU A 188 -0.98 -27.12 -17.72
N GLN A 189 -0.76 -28.44 -17.69
CA GLN A 189 0.32 -29.06 -16.91
C GLN A 189 1.69 -28.59 -17.36
N GLN A 190 1.95 -28.62 -18.68
CA GLN A 190 3.22 -28.19 -19.24
C GLN A 190 3.45 -26.70 -18.98
N MET A 191 2.43 -25.87 -19.17
CA MET A 191 2.48 -24.44 -18.86
C MET A 191 2.85 -24.21 -17.38
N ALA A 192 2.26 -24.96 -16.47
CA ALA A 192 2.57 -24.88 -15.04
C ALA A 192 4.04 -25.25 -14.75
N GLU A 193 4.54 -26.34 -15.33
CA GLU A 193 5.91 -26.79 -15.16
C GLU A 193 6.91 -25.78 -15.73
N ASP A 194 6.66 -25.26 -16.95
CA ASP A 194 7.52 -24.26 -17.62
C ASP A 194 7.63 -22.95 -16.82
N ILE A 195 6.51 -22.46 -16.27
CA ILE A 195 6.50 -21.23 -15.46
C ILE A 195 7.28 -21.44 -14.16
N ILE A 196 7.11 -22.60 -13.51
CA ILE A 196 7.82 -22.96 -12.29
C ILE A 196 9.33 -23.08 -12.57
N GLU A 197 9.71 -23.78 -13.63
CA GLU A 197 11.10 -23.93 -14.05
C GLU A 197 11.76 -22.57 -14.32
N LEU A 198 11.07 -21.68 -15.01
CA LEU A 198 11.55 -20.34 -15.34
C LEU A 198 11.77 -19.47 -14.09
N LYS A 199 10.88 -19.55 -13.09
CA LYS A 199 10.90 -18.67 -11.91
C LYS A 199 11.74 -19.19 -10.75
N SER A 200 11.82 -20.51 -10.58
CA SER A 200 12.44 -21.14 -9.41
C SER A 200 13.91 -20.75 -9.17
N PRO A 201 14.79 -20.63 -10.18
CA PRO A 201 16.19 -20.26 -9.93
C PRO A 201 16.33 -18.89 -9.25
N HIS A 202 15.55 -17.92 -9.69
CA HIS A 202 15.54 -16.59 -9.07
C HIS A 202 15.08 -16.64 -7.61
N TYR A 203 14.06 -17.45 -7.30
CA TYR A 203 13.55 -17.55 -5.93
C TYR A 203 14.49 -18.31 -5.00
N GLU A 204 15.20 -19.31 -5.52
CA GLU A 204 16.22 -20.02 -4.77
C GLU A 204 17.40 -19.10 -4.42
N ASP A 205 17.90 -18.36 -5.39
CA ASP A 205 19.04 -17.46 -5.22
C ASP A 205 18.70 -16.27 -4.29
N THR A 206 17.54 -15.62 -4.55
CA THR A 206 17.16 -14.40 -3.85
C THR A 206 16.61 -14.69 -2.46
N TYR A 207 15.72 -15.66 -2.34
CA TYR A 207 14.92 -15.90 -1.14
C TYR A 207 15.24 -17.22 -0.43
N GLY A 208 16.09 -18.07 -0.99
CA GLY A 208 16.33 -19.40 -0.45
C GLY A 208 15.11 -20.33 -0.53
N ALA A 209 14.21 -20.06 -1.48
CA ALA A 209 13.01 -20.86 -1.72
C ALA A 209 13.32 -21.99 -2.70
N LYS A 210 13.50 -23.20 -2.19
CA LYS A 210 14.01 -24.34 -2.97
C LYS A 210 12.95 -25.11 -3.71
N ASN A 211 11.66 -24.94 -3.36
CA ASN A 211 10.57 -25.69 -3.97
C ASN A 211 9.33 -24.84 -4.23
N VAL A 212 8.56 -25.26 -5.23
CA VAL A 212 7.30 -24.67 -5.66
C VAL A 212 6.31 -25.78 -5.96
N ALA A 213 5.08 -25.67 -5.46
CA ALA A 213 3.98 -26.55 -5.82
C ALA A 213 2.79 -25.75 -6.32
N MET A 214 2.03 -26.31 -7.26
CA MET A 214 0.86 -25.66 -7.83
C MET A 214 -0.17 -26.69 -8.25
N THR A 215 -1.45 -26.36 -8.04
CA THR A 215 -2.55 -27.10 -8.65
C THR A 215 -3.61 -26.14 -9.17
N SER A 216 -4.27 -26.54 -10.25
CA SER A 216 -5.40 -25.82 -10.85
C SER A 216 -6.58 -26.76 -11.01
N ILE A 217 -7.76 -26.31 -10.56
CA ILE A 217 -8.98 -27.11 -10.46
C ILE A 217 -10.09 -26.41 -11.23
N ASN A 218 -10.89 -27.19 -11.97
CA ASN A 218 -12.11 -26.70 -12.58
C ASN A 218 -13.21 -26.60 -11.51
N PRO A 219 -13.74 -25.42 -11.21
CA PRO A 219 -14.74 -25.23 -10.16
C PRO A 219 -16.12 -25.80 -10.51
N ASP A 220 -16.40 -26.11 -11.77
CA ASP A 220 -17.71 -26.66 -12.19
C ASP A 220 -17.86 -28.16 -11.91
N ASN A 221 -16.74 -28.87 -11.68
CA ASN A 221 -16.74 -30.31 -11.54
C ASN A 221 -15.66 -30.92 -10.66
N GLY A 222 -14.74 -30.09 -10.10
CA GLY A 222 -13.67 -30.56 -9.23
C GLY A 222 -12.48 -31.24 -9.94
N GLN A 223 -12.44 -31.26 -11.27
CA GLN A 223 -11.35 -31.89 -12.01
C GLN A 223 -10.02 -31.15 -11.80
N ILE A 224 -8.99 -31.88 -11.42
CA ILE A 224 -7.62 -31.39 -11.34
C ILE A 224 -7.06 -31.27 -12.76
N LEU A 225 -6.86 -30.05 -13.25
CA LEU A 225 -6.39 -29.79 -14.61
C LEU A 225 -4.86 -29.67 -14.69
N ALA A 226 -4.21 -29.16 -13.63
CA ALA A 226 -2.76 -29.12 -13.50
C ALA A 226 -2.36 -29.50 -12.07
N TYR A 227 -1.24 -30.21 -11.93
CA TYR A 227 -0.77 -30.74 -10.65
C TYR A 227 0.76 -30.81 -10.62
N VAL A 228 1.38 -29.88 -9.97
CA VAL A 228 2.83 -29.82 -9.76
C VAL A 228 3.10 -29.94 -8.26
N GLY A 229 3.41 -31.13 -7.76
CA GLY A 229 3.68 -31.39 -6.34
C GLY A 229 5.02 -30.88 -5.84
N GLY A 230 5.92 -30.51 -6.76
CA GLY A 230 7.23 -29.94 -6.49
C GLY A 230 7.94 -29.59 -7.80
N LYS A 231 8.89 -28.64 -7.76
CA LYS A 231 9.55 -28.10 -8.96
C LYS A 231 10.28 -29.14 -9.83
N ASN A 232 10.81 -30.19 -9.21
CA ASN A 232 11.54 -31.26 -9.90
C ASN A 232 11.48 -32.56 -9.10
N TYR A 233 10.66 -33.49 -9.53
CA TYR A 233 10.51 -34.81 -8.92
C TYR A 233 11.83 -35.59 -8.83
N PHE A 234 12.74 -35.38 -9.78
CA PHE A 234 14.00 -36.13 -9.91
C PHE A 234 15.16 -35.50 -9.12
N ASP A 235 14.94 -34.40 -8.46
CA ASP A 235 15.92 -33.75 -7.60
C ASP A 235 16.01 -34.47 -6.24
N VAL A 236 16.88 -35.48 -6.18
CA VAL A 236 17.08 -36.30 -4.98
C VAL A 236 17.72 -35.48 -3.84
N GLU A 237 18.53 -34.49 -4.15
CA GLU A 237 19.26 -33.70 -3.16
C GLU A 237 18.33 -32.79 -2.36
N ASN A 238 17.30 -32.29 -3.00
CA ASN A 238 16.29 -31.41 -2.40
C ASN A 238 14.93 -32.13 -2.13
N ASP A 239 14.95 -33.45 -1.96
CA ASP A 239 13.78 -34.27 -1.68
C ASP A 239 12.64 -34.08 -2.72
N GLY A 240 12.99 -34.02 -4.02
CA GLY A 240 12.07 -33.74 -5.12
C GLY A 240 10.87 -34.68 -5.23
N GLN A 241 10.94 -35.87 -4.63
CA GLN A 241 9.81 -36.82 -4.59
C GLN A 241 8.74 -36.47 -3.55
N VAL A 242 8.99 -35.47 -2.68
CA VAL A 242 7.99 -35.00 -1.74
C VAL A 242 6.90 -34.30 -2.51
N ASP A 243 5.67 -34.82 -2.42
CA ASP A 243 4.49 -34.17 -2.94
C ASP A 243 3.97 -33.16 -1.91
N VAL A 244 4.22 -31.88 -2.17
CA VAL A 244 3.79 -30.82 -1.27
C VAL A 244 2.28 -30.71 -1.21
N LEU A 245 1.57 -31.00 -2.31
CA LEU A 245 0.11 -30.85 -2.37
C LEU A 245 -0.64 -31.81 -1.43
N THR A 246 0.00 -32.93 -1.06
CA THR A 246 -0.54 -33.87 -0.07
C THR A 246 0.20 -33.84 1.28
N SER A 247 1.24 -33.00 1.40
CA SER A 247 1.99 -32.82 2.64
C SER A 247 1.39 -31.71 3.51
N ARG A 248 1.52 -31.81 4.83
CA ARG A 248 1.01 -30.78 5.75
C ARG A 248 1.85 -29.51 5.65
N ARG A 249 1.19 -28.35 5.51
CA ARG A 249 1.78 -27.01 5.46
C ARG A 249 0.92 -26.00 6.18
N GLN A 250 1.54 -24.98 6.76
CA GLN A 250 0.79 -23.89 7.37
C GLN A 250 0.25 -22.93 6.29
N PRO A 251 -1.06 -22.71 6.22
CA PRO A 251 -1.69 -21.86 5.21
C PRO A 251 -1.43 -20.35 5.46
N GLY A 252 -1.12 -19.99 6.71
CA GLY A 252 -1.05 -18.59 7.09
C GLY A 252 -2.34 -17.85 6.73
N SER A 253 -2.19 -16.61 6.27
CA SER A 253 -3.32 -15.75 5.92
C SER A 253 -4.21 -16.28 4.77
N SER A 254 -3.83 -17.32 4.03
CA SER A 254 -4.71 -17.90 3.01
C SER A 254 -5.92 -18.63 3.61
N PHE A 255 -5.89 -18.92 4.92
CA PHE A 255 -7.02 -19.53 5.65
C PHE A 255 -8.09 -18.51 6.08
N LYS A 256 -7.75 -17.20 6.10
CA LYS A 256 -8.66 -16.12 6.56
C LYS A 256 -10.04 -16.11 5.88
N PRO A 257 -10.20 -16.35 4.56
CA PRO A 257 -11.51 -16.37 3.93
C PRO A 257 -12.53 -17.27 4.64
N PHE A 258 -12.11 -18.44 5.13
CA PHE A 258 -12.99 -19.38 5.84
C PHE A 258 -13.34 -18.91 7.25
N VAL A 259 -12.42 -18.21 7.93
CA VAL A 259 -12.66 -17.58 9.23
C VAL A 259 -13.71 -16.46 9.11
N TYR A 260 -13.59 -15.62 8.09
CA TYR A 260 -14.57 -14.56 7.82
C TYR A 260 -15.90 -15.11 7.34
N ALA A 261 -15.90 -16.14 6.48
CA ALA A 261 -17.12 -16.85 6.10
C ALA A 261 -17.88 -17.38 7.32
N THR A 262 -17.16 -17.99 8.27
CA THR A 262 -17.77 -18.47 9.52
C THR A 262 -18.38 -17.32 10.33
N ALA A 263 -17.71 -16.17 10.43
CA ALA A 263 -18.27 -15.00 11.10
C ALA A 263 -19.52 -14.47 10.39
N PHE A 264 -19.56 -14.47 9.06
CA PHE A 264 -20.74 -14.07 8.29
C PHE A 264 -21.91 -15.03 8.49
N GLN A 265 -21.68 -16.32 8.59
CA GLN A 265 -22.72 -17.31 8.98
C GLN A 265 -23.30 -17.03 10.38
N GLU A 266 -22.51 -16.47 11.28
CA GLU A 266 -22.94 -16.07 12.64
C GLU A 266 -23.63 -14.70 12.67
N GLY A 267 -23.94 -14.08 11.52
CA GLY A 267 -24.68 -12.83 11.39
C GLY A 267 -23.82 -11.57 11.40
N TYR A 268 -22.49 -11.70 11.36
CA TYR A 268 -21.62 -10.55 11.08
C TYR A 268 -21.64 -10.26 9.58
N PHE A 269 -21.16 -9.09 9.17
CA PHE A 269 -21.23 -8.64 7.79
C PHE A 269 -19.98 -7.83 7.39
N PRO A 270 -19.71 -7.63 6.09
CA PRO A 270 -18.50 -6.94 5.62
C PRO A 270 -18.26 -5.55 6.20
N ALA A 271 -19.33 -4.79 6.51
CA ALA A 271 -19.25 -3.49 7.18
C ALA A 271 -18.90 -3.57 8.67
N THR A 272 -18.97 -4.74 9.32
CA THR A 272 -18.61 -4.88 10.74
C THR A 272 -17.23 -4.30 10.99
N VAL A 273 -17.15 -3.28 11.87
CA VAL A 273 -15.89 -2.59 12.17
C VAL A 273 -15.16 -3.33 13.28
N LEU A 274 -13.93 -3.70 12.96
CA LEU A 274 -12.94 -4.20 13.91
C LEU A 274 -11.89 -3.10 14.15
N PHE A 275 -11.40 -3.00 15.37
CA PHE A 275 -10.30 -2.09 15.64
C PHE A 275 -8.97 -2.85 15.54
N ASP A 276 -8.17 -2.46 14.57
CA ASP A 276 -6.80 -2.91 14.39
C ASP A 276 -5.91 -2.07 15.30
N VAL A 277 -5.84 -2.46 16.56
CA VAL A 277 -5.06 -1.86 17.64
C VAL A 277 -4.43 -2.97 18.47
N GLU A 278 -3.35 -2.67 19.15
CA GLU A 278 -2.71 -3.62 20.05
C GLU A 278 -3.75 -4.24 21.00
N THR A 279 -3.83 -5.56 21.02
CA THR A 279 -4.88 -6.28 21.74
C THR A 279 -4.32 -7.56 22.35
N ASP A 280 -4.43 -7.69 23.67
CA ASP A 280 -4.13 -8.94 24.38
C ASP A 280 -5.35 -9.87 24.36
N PHE A 281 -5.18 -11.04 23.77
CA PHE A 281 -6.22 -12.08 23.68
C PHE A 281 -6.22 -13.04 24.88
N GLY A 282 -5.34 -12.82 25.87
CA GLY A 282 -5.12 -13.68 27.03
C GLY A 282 -3.90 -14.59 26.86
N GLY A 283 -3.34 -15.05 27.99
CA GLY A 283 -2.16 -15.91 27.95
C GLY A 283 -0.89 -15.29 27.36
N ASN A 284 -0.78 -13.96 27.38
CA ASN A 284 0.26 -13.17 26.72
C ASN A 284 0.27 -13.31 25.18
N TYR A 285 -0.87 -13.66 24.58
CA TYR A 285 -0.98 -13.72 23.14
C TYR A 285 -1.36 -12.35 22.56
N GLN A 286 -0.37 -11.65 22.03
CA GLN A 286 -0.47 -10.32 21.43
C GLN A 286 0.06 -10.37 19.99
N PRO A 287 -0.77 -10.78 19.01
CA PRO A 287 -0.36 -10.83 17.62
C PRO A 287 -0.12 -9.42 17.09
N GLN A 288 0.81 -9.30 16.15
CA GLN A 288 1.12 -8.07 15.42
C GLN A 288 0.76 -8.20 13.94
N ASN A 289 0.53 -7.09 13.28
CA ASN A 289 0.46 -7.05 11.83
C ASN A 289 1.86 -7.27 11.23
N PHE A 290 1.89 -7.60 9.94
CA PHE A 290 3.16 -7.91 9.25
C PHE A 290 4.12 -6.71 9.22
N ASP A 291 3.59 -5.50 9.09
CA ASP A 291 4.32 -4.23 9.08
C ASP A 291 4.56 -3.65 10.49
N GLY A 292 4.04 -4.29 11.55
CA GLY A 292 4.10 -3.78 12.91
C GLY A 292 3.17 -2.60 13.21
N GLU A 293 2.44 -2.10 12.19
CA GLU A 293 1.59 -0.91 12.31
C GLU A 293 0.13 -1.27 12.64
N PHE A 294 -0.59 -0.30 13.20
CA PHE A 294 -2.00 -0.43 13.54
C PHE A 294 -2.86 0.57 12.76
N SER A 295 -3.91 0.08 12.11
CA SER A 295 -4.75 0.88 11.22
C SER A 295 -5.95 1.55 11.91
N GLY A 296 -6.23 1.22 13.19
CA GLY A 296 -7.41 1.69 13.90
C GLY A 296 -8.72 1.03 13.41
N PRO A 297 -9.81 1.78 13.25
CA PRO A 297 -11.09 1.22 12.81
C PRO A 297 -11.01 0.77 11.36
N VAL A 298 -11.18 -0.53 11.12
CA VAL A 298 -11.23 -1.16 9.80
C VAL A 298 -12.44 -2.07 9.72
N SER A 299 -13.08 -2.15 8.55
CA SER A 299 -14.17 -3.09 8.32
C SER A 299 -13.64 -4.52 8.10
N MET A 300 -14.50 -5.52 8.25
CA MET A 300 -14.15 -6.90 7.88
C MET A 300 -13.73 -7.02 6.42
N ARG A 301 -14.37 -6.26 5.50
CA ARG A 301 -13.95 -6.17 4.09
C ARG A 301 -12.49 -5.74 3.97
N GLU A 302 -12.16 -4.58 4.50
CA GLU A 302 -10.80 -4.03 4.45
C GLU A 302 -9.80 -4.95 5.17
N SER A 303 -10.19 -5.52 6.30
CA SER A 303 -9.34 -6.41 7.10
C SER A 303 -8.96 -7.68 6.35
N LEU A 304 -9.92 -8.31 5.63
CA LEU A 304 -9.67 -9.53 4.86
C LEU A 304 -8.79 -9.22 3.63
N ASN A 305 -9.11 -8.17 2.88
CA ASN A 305 -8.37 -7.80 1.66
C ASN A 305 -6.94 -7.31 1.96
N ARG A 306 -6.78 -6.51 3.03
CA ARG A 306 -5.48 -6.07 3.52
C ARG A 306 -4.72 -7.14 4.31
N SER A 307 -5.38 -8.27 4.56
CA SER A 307 -4.77 -9.39 5.28
C SER A 307 -4.29 -9.08 6.70
N LEU A 308 -4.93 -8.13 7.40
CA LEU A 308 -4.57 -7.72 8.75
C LEU A 308 -4.70 -8.88 9.74
N ASN A 309 -3.76 -8.98 10.69
CA ASN A 309 -3.69 -10.10 11.62
C ASN A 309 -4.61 -9.92 12.83
N ILE A 310 -4.55 -8.75 13.49
CA ILE A 310 -5.34 -8.50 14.69
C ILE A 310 -6.85 -8.57 14.42
N PRO A 311 -7.39 -7.94 13.37
CA PRO A 311 -8.78 -8.11 13.00
C PRO A 311 -9.17 -9.55 12.67
N ALA A 312 -8.25 -10.32 12.04
CA ALA A 312 -8.50 -11.73 11.74
C ALA A 312 -8.59 -12.60 13.00
N VAL A 313 -7.72 -12.37 13.99
CA VAL A 313 -7.80 -13.03 15.31
C VAL A 313 -9.07 -12.64 16.05
N LYS A 314 -9.47 -11.35 15.98
CA LYS A 314 -10.77 -10.88 16.51
C LYS A 314 -11.93 -11.59 15.79
N THR A 315 -11.85 -11.76 14.49
CA THR A 315 -12.87 -12.49 13.72
C THR A 315 -12.95 -13.96 14.14
N ALA A 316 -11.82 -14.66 14.31
CA ALA A 316 -11.81 -16.02 14.82
C ALA A 316 -12.42 -16.13 16.22
N TYR A 317 -12.15 -15.14 17.08
CA TYR A 317 -12.77 -15.11 18.41
C TYR A 317 -14.29 -14.96 18.39
N ILE A 318 -14.82 -14.05 17.56
CA ILE A 318 -16.27 -13.83 17.46
C ILE A 318 -17.00 -14.91 16.69
N ALA A 319 -16.32 -15.57 15.73
CA ALA A 319 -16.83 -16.69 14.98
C ALA A 319 -16.87 -18.01 15.77
N ASP A 320 -16.10 -18.13 16.83
CA ASP A 320 -15.79 -19.34 17.61
C ASP A 320 -14.88 -20.31 16.81
N PRO A 321 -13.65 -20.58 17.30
CA PRO A 321 -12.70 -21.49 16.68
C PRO A 321 -13.28 -22.89 16.37
N LYS A 322 -14.19 -23.40 17.21
CA LYS A 322 -14.87 -24.68 16.98
C LYS A 322 -15.76 -24.64 15.73
N LYS A 323 -16.44 -23.52 15.50
CA LYS A 323 -17.26 -23.32 14.30
C LYS A 323 -16.40 -23.13 13.05
N VAL A 324 -15.26 -22.44 13.19
CA VAL A 324 -14.30 -22.29 12.09
C VAL A 324 -13.79 -23.65 11.61
N LEU A 325 -13.38 -24.53 12.53
CA LEU A 325 -12.97 -25.89 12.15
C LEU A 325 -14.13 -26.73 11.60
N LYS A 326 -15.35 -26.57 12.12
CA LYS A 326 -16.53 -27.24 11.56
C LYS A 326 -16.82 -26.79 10.11
N VAL A 327 -16.58 -25.53 9.79
CA VAL A 327 -16.65 -25.05 8.40
C VAL A 327 -15.53 -25.68 7.57
N ALA A 328 -14.30 -25.73 8.09
CA ALA A 328 -13.18 -26.39 7.41
C ALA A 328 -13.48 -27.86 7.11
N ASP A 329 -14.01 -28.62 8.10
CA ASP A 329 -14.47 -30.01 7.91
C ASP A 329 -15.53 -30.15 6.81
N LYS A 330 -16.54 -29.23 6.86
CA LYS A 330 -17.63 -29.23 5.87
C LYS A 330 -17.12 -28.99 4.44
N LEU A 331 -16.03 -28.20 4.31
CA LEU A 331 -15.38 -27.90 3.04
C LEU A 331 -14.31 -28.93 2.63
N GLY A 332 -14.17 -30.03 3.37
CA GLY A 332 -13.21 -31.09 3.08
C GLY A 332 -11.76 -30.68 3.28
N ILE A 333 -11.48 -29.58 4.02
CA ILE A 333 -10.11 -29.18 4.34
C ILE A 333 -9.55 -30.19 5.35
N ILE A 334 -8.45 -30.83 4.99
CA ILE A 334 -7.75 -31.78 5.85
C ILE A 334 -6.70 -31.04 6.65
N TYR A 335 -6.86 -31.01 7.97
CA TYR A 335 -5.99 -30.26 8.89
C TYR A 335 -5.54 -31.12 10.08
N GLU A 336 -4.54 -30.61 10.84
CA GLU A 336 -4.05 -31.25 12.05
C GLU A 336 -4.44 -30.42 13.31
N GLY A 337 -4.72 -31.11 14.41
CA GLY A 337 -5.07 -30.50 15.70
C GLY A 337 -6.57 -30.21 15.82
N ASP A 338 -6.94 -29.54 16.92
CA ASP A 338 -8.31 -29.15 17.24
C ASP A 338 -8.42 -27.67 17.66
N ALA A 339 -9.65 -27.25 17.98
CA ALA A 339 -9.93 -25.86 18.36
C ALA A 339 -9.32 -25.46 19.70
N GLU A 340 -9.04 -26.41 20.60
CA GLU A 340 -8.42 -26.14 21.89
C GLU A 340 -6.91 -25.93 21.73
N MET A 341 -6.29 -26.69 20.82
CA MET A 341 -4.88 -26.56 20.47
C MET A 341 -4.57 -25.21 19.78
N HIS A 342 -5.39 -24.82 18.82
CA HIS A 342 -5.11 -23.64 18.01
C HIS A 342 -5.72 -22.35 18.53
N GLY A 343 -6.86 -22.44 19.22
CA GLY A 343 -7.56 -21.27 19.77
C GLY A 343 -7.86 -20.21 18.71
N VAL A 344 -7.78 -18.96 19.11
CA VAL A 344 -8.04 -17.81 18.22
C VAL A 344 -6.95 -17.57 17.18
N ALA A 345 -5.79 -18.20 17.34
CA ALA A 345 -4.70 -18.12 16.35
C ALA A 345 -5.06 -18.78 15.01
N LEU A 346 -6.14 -19.59 14.96
CA LEU A 346 -6.77 -20.02 13.69
C LEU A 346 -7.05 -18.84 12.75
N GLY A 347 -7.33 -17.65 13.31
CA GLY A 347 -7.52 -16.41 12.55
C GLY A 347 -6.36 -16.04 11.64
N ILE A 348 -5.16 -16.50 11.93
CA ILE A 348 -3.96 -16.29 11.10
C ILE A 348 -3.42 -17.57 10.45
N GLY A 349 -4.18 -18.68 10.53
CA GLY A 349 -3.86 -19.92 9.81
C GLY A 349 -2.68 -20.68 10.37
N VAL A 350 -2.66 -20.94 11.69
CA VAL A 350 -1.58 -21.69 12.35
C VAL A 350 -1.73 -23.23 12.22
N ALA A 351 -2.92 -23.73 11.95
CA ALA A 351 -3.15 -25.16 11.75
C ALA A 351 -2.48 -25.63 10.45
N GLU A 352 -1.74 -26.72 10.52
CA GLU A 352 -1.20 -27.36 9.32
C GLU A 352 -2.30 -28.05 8.55
N ILE A 353 -2.38 -27.81 7.25
CA ILE A 353 -3.42 -28.31 6.35
C ILE A 353 -2.80 -29.03 5.15
N GLU A 354 -3.59 -29.86 4.49
CA GLU A 354 -3.23 -30.43 3.20
C GLU A 354 -3.49 -29.40 2.09
N PRO A 355 -2.46 -28.98 1.32
CA PRO A 355 -2.59 -27.97 0.28
C PRO A 355 -3.68 -28.22 -0.76
N LEU A 356 -3.77 -29.43 -1.27
CA LEU A 356 -4.78 -29.79 -2.28
C LEU A 356 -6.20 -29.53 -1.78
N SER A 357 -6.52 -30.02 -0.59
CA SER A 357 -7.85 -29.83 0.03
C SER A 357 -8.14 -28.36 0.35
N HIS A 358 -7.12 -27.61 0.78
CA HIS A 358 -7.25 -26.17 1.05
C HIS A 358 -7.52 -25.37 -0.22
N ILE A 359 -6.77 -25.63 -1.30
CA ILE A 359 -6.98 -24.96 -2.60
C ILE A 359 -8.36 -25.31 -3.15
N ALA A 360 -8.74 -26.58 -3.08
CA ALA A 360 -10.05 -27.04 -3.54
C ALA A 360 -11.21 -26.36 -2.81
N ALA A 361 -11.06 -26.09 -1.52
CA ALA A 361 -12.09 -25.40 -0.74
C ALA A 361 -12.44 -24.00 -1.26
N PHE A 362 -11.54 -23.32 -2.00
CA PHE A 362 -11.83 -22.03 -2.62
C PHE A 362 -12.90 -22.09 -3.71
N GLN A 363 -13.26 -23.28 -4.22
CA GLN A 363 -14.36 -23.46 -5.16
C GLN A 363 -15.69 -22.89 -4.63
N VAL A 364 -15.93 -22.94 -3.32
CA VAL A 364 -17.15 -22.41 -2.69
C VAL A 364 -17.39 -20.92 -2.98
N PHE A 365 -16.31 -20.18 -3.28
CA PHE A 365 -16.42 -18.76 -3.60
C PHE A 365 -16.71 -18.49 -5.08
N VAL A 366 -16.68 -19.51 -5.94
CA VAL A 366 -16.96 -19.35 -7.37
C VAL A 366 -18.46 -19.43 -7.69
N GLY A 367 -19.17 -20.34 -7.03
CA GLY A 367 -20.56 -20.63 -7.33
C GLY A 367 -21.53 -20.30 -6.20
N ASP A 368 -22.46 -21.19 -6.00
CA ASP A 368 -23.56 -21.16 -5.03
C ASP A 368 -23.16 -21.57 -3.59
N GLY A 369 -21.87 -21.54 -3.29
CA GLY A 369 -21.35 -21.99 -1.99
C GLY A 369 -21.12 -23.50 -1.91
N SER A 370 -21.48 -24.28 -2.91
CA SER A 370 -21.09 -25.69 -3.03
C SER A 370 -19.67 -25.85 -3.58
N TYR A 371 -19.11 -27.02 -3.42
CA TYR A 371 -17.82 -27.38 -4.01
C TYR A 371 -17.85 -28.84 -4.49
N TYR A 372 -16.86 -29.20 -5.30
CA TYR A 372 -16.68 -30.58 -5.77
C TYR A 372 -15.41 -31.14 -5.12
N GLU A 373 -15.48 -32.41 -4.67
CA GLU A 373 -14.27 -33.10 -4.21
C GLU A 373 -13.25 -33.19 -5.35
N PRO A 374 -11.97 -32.82 -5.09
CA PRO A 374 -10.96 -32.84 -6.14
C PRO A 374 -10.84 -34.26 -6.73
N THR A 375 -10.98 -34.35 -8.05
CA THR A 375 -10.85 -35.60 -8.75
C THR A 375 -9.71 -35.59 -9.76
N ALA A 376 -8.99 -36.72 -9.83
CA ALA A 376 -7.90 -36.94 -10.76
C ALA A 376 -8.20 -37.99 -11.82
N ILE A 377 -9.31 -38.74 -11.67
CA ILE A 377 -9.63 -39.91 -12.49
C ILE A 377 -10.98 -39.69 -13.15
N LEU A 378 -11.01 -39.77 -14.48
CA LEU A 378 -12.24 -39.75 -15.28
C LEU A 378 -12.78 -41.14 -15.45
N GLU A 379 -11.94 -42.12 -15.86
CA GLU A 379 -12.36 -43.48 -16.10
C GLU A 379 -11.26 -44.49 -15.77
N VAL A 380 -11.64 -45.65 -15.31
CA VAL A 380 -10.75 -46.81 -15.12
C VAL A 380 -11.28 -47.96 -15.95
N HIS A 381 -10.48 -48.42 -16.90
CA HIS A 381 -10.83 -49.59 -17.71
C HIS A 381 -9.92 -50.77 -17.35
N ASN A 382 -10.44 -51.98 -17.40
CA ASN A 382 -9.67 -53.22 -17.26
C ASN A 382 -8.98 -53.63 -18.57
N SER A 383 -8.24 -54.74 -18.57
CA SER A 383 -7.55 -55.27 -19.73
C SER A 383 -8.48 -55.60 -20.90
N ASP A 384 -9.74 -55.92 -20.62
CA ASP A 384 -10.75 -56.29 -21.61
C ASP A 384 -11.52 -55.07 -22.17
N GLY A 385 -11.20 -53.86 -21.65
CA GLY A 385 -11.84 -52.62 -22.05
C GLY A 385 -13.14 -52.31 -21.34
N GLU A 386 -13.52 -53.09 -20.32
CA GLU A 386 -14.70 -52.80 -19.50
C GLU A 386 -14.42 -51.62 -18.57
N ILE A 387 -15.40 -50.74 -18.45
CA ILE A 387 -15.32 -49.56 -17.55
C ILE A 387 -15.61 -50.04 -16.12
N LEU A 388 -14.60 -49.99 -15.27
CA LEU A 388 -14.70 -50.30 -13.84
C LEU A 388 -15.18 -49.09 -13.03
N GLU A 389 -14.86 -47.90 -13.50
CA GLU A 389 -15.19 -46.65 -12.85
C GLU A 389 -15.35 -45.55 -13.89
N SER A 390 -16.34 -44.69 -13.70
CA SER A 390 -16.55 -43.47 -14.46
C SER A 390 -16.90 -42.35 -13.51
N PHE A 391 -16.26 -41.15 -13.69
CA PHE A 391 -16.51 -39.99 -12.93
C PHE A 391 -17.91 -39.42 -13.20
N ASP A 392 -18.60 -39.08 -12.13
CA ASP A 392 -19.91 -38.40 -12.18
C ASP A 392 -19.81 -37.13 -11.32
N PRO A 393 -19.80 -35.95 -11.91
CA PRO A 393 -19.64 -34.70 -11.16
C PRO A 393 -20.75 -34.47 -10.13
N GLU A 394 -21.97 -34.91 -10.40
CA GLU A 394 -23.08 -34.72 -9.47
C GLU A 394 -22.88 -35.49 -8.15
N ARG A 395 -22.14 -36.60 -8.18
CA ARG A 395 -21.82 -37.36 -6.98
C ARG A 395 -20.70 -36.77 -6.16
N SER A 396 -19.82 -35.99 -6.80
CA SER A 396 -18.69 -35.28 -6.15
C SER A 396 -19.10 -33.94 -5.59
N LYS A 397 -20.28 -33.39 -5.97
CA LYS A 397 -20.81 -32.13 -5.45
C LYS A 397 -21.14 -32.25 -3.97
N LYS A 398 -20.68 -31.32 -3.16
CA LYS A 398 -20.93 -31.23 -1.73
C LYS A 398 -21.50 -29.86 -1.38
N GLU A 399 -22.39 -29.84 -0.39
CA GLU A 399 -22.82 -28.61 0.23
C GLU A 399 -21.64 -28.01 1.04
N GLY A 400 -21.31 -26.78 0.78
CA GLY A 400 -20.27 -26.03 1.48
C GLY A 400 -20.83 -24.91 2.35
N LEU A 401 -20.68 -23.67 1.91
CA LEU A 401 -21.18 -22.47 2.57
C LEU A 401 -22.63 -22.18 2.16
N ASP A 402 -23.29 -21.33 2.93
CA ASP A 402 -24.48 -20.65 2.44
C ASP A 402 -24.12 -19.79 1.23
N GLU A 403 -25.01 -19.73 0.23
CA GLU A 403 -24.73 -19.03 -1.04
C GLU A 403 -24.47 -17.54 -0.85
N GLU A 404 -25.24 -16.88 0.03
CA GLU A 404 -25.03 -15.44 0.31
C GLU A 404 -23.71 -15.21 1.07
N VAL A 405 -23.31 -16.13 1.95
CA VAL A 405 -22.02 -16.07 2.64
C VAL A 405 -20.86 -16.25 1.66
N ALA A 406 -20.97 -17.19 0.76
CA ALA A 406 -19.98 -17.40 -0.31
C ALA A 406 -19.85 -16.16 -1.20
N ALA A 407 -20.99 -15.56 -1.58
CA ALA A 407 -21.06 -14.35 -2.37
C ALA A 407 -20.46 -13.14 -1.62
N LEU A 408 -20.65 -13.00 -0.30
CA LEU A 408 -20.01 -11.94 0.50
C LEU A 408 -18.48 -12.06 0.47
N VAL A 409 -17.94 -13.25 0.69
CA VAL A 409 -16.49 -13.46 0.67
C VAL A 409 -15.94 -13.25 -0.74
N ARG A 410 -16.60 -13.76 -1.77
CA ARG A 410 -16.26 -13.50 -3.18
C ARG A 410 -16.22 -12.00 -3.46
N ASN A 411 -17.28 -11.27 -3.12
CA ASN A 411 -17.38 -9.82 -3.31
C ASN A 411 -16.23 -9.06 -2.62
N ILE A 412 -15.75 -9.54 -1.47
CA ILE A 412 -14.58 -8.95 -0.81
C ILE A 412 -13.29 -9.28 -1.59
N LEU A 413 -13.06 -10.55 -1.92
CA LEU A 413 -11.79 -10.97 -2.54
C LEU A 413 -11.63 -10.48 -3.98
N THR A 414 -12.73 -10.15 -4.66
CA THR A 414 -12.73 -9.54 -6.01
C THR A 414 -12.67 -8.01 -5.97
N ASP A 415 -12.80 -7.39 -4.79
CA ASP A 415 -12.75 -5.93 -4.64
C ASP A 415 -11.31 -5.42 -4.67
N GLU A 416 -10.87 -5.00 -5.84
CA GLU A 416 -9.55 -4.41 -6.06
C GLU A 416 -9.33 -3.07 -5.34
N THR A 417 -10.43 -2.36 -5.03
CA THR A 417 -10.36 -1.00 -4.43
C THR A 417 -9.92 -1.00 -2.98
N THR A 418 -10.10 -2.12 -2.29
CA THR A 418 -9.70 -2.28 -0.88
C THR A 418 -8.38 -3.03 -0.68
N ARG A 419 -7.75 -3.49 -1.78
CA ARG A 419 -6.41 -4.07 -1.71
C ARG A 419 -5.36 -3.00 -1.38
N PRO A 420 -4.33 -3.33 -0.59
CA PRO A 420 -3.39 -2.31 -0.12
C PRO A 420 -2.42 -1.86 -1.19
N THR A 421 -1.97 -0.62 -1.02
CA THR A 421 -0.71 -0.13 -1.59
C THR A 421 0.29 -0.01 -0.44
N THR A 422 1.35 -0.82 -0.45
CA THR A 422 2.37 -0.87 0.60
C THR A 422 3.69 -0.36 0.02
N ASP A 423 4.33 0.62 0.66
CA ASP A 423 5.60 1.22 0.21
C ASP A 423 5.57 1.71 -1.25
N GLY A 424 4.41 2.18 -1.70
CA GLY A 424 4.19 2.61 -3.09
C GLY A 424 3.94 1.47 -4.08
N PHE A 425 3.90 0.21 -3.63
CA PHE A 425 3.56 -0.94 -4.44
C PHE A 425 2.08 -1.31 -4.30
N ASP A 426 1.34 -1.27 -5.41
CA ASP A 426 -0.06 -1.68 -5.48
C ASP A 426 -0.15 -3.20 -5.66
N TRP A 427 -0.80 -3.90 -4.72
CA TRP A 427 -0.97 -5.35 -4.76
C TRP A 427 -1.76 -5.82 -5.99
N ASN A 428 -2.58 -4.98 -6.58
CA ASN A 428 -3.31 -5.30 -7.81
C ASN A 428 -2.36 -5.61 -8.98
N ILE A 429 -1.14 -5.08 -8.98
CA ILE A 429 -0.12 -5.41 -10.00
C ILE A 429 0.12 -6.92 -10.07
N LEU A 430 0.01 -7.65 -8.96
CA LEU A 430 0.26 -9.09 -8.88
C LEU A 430 -1.00 -9.94 -8.65
N LEU A 431 -2.07 -9.36 -8.12
CA LEU A 431 -3.27 -10.11 -7.74
C LEU A 431 -4.47 -9.87 -8.65
N GLN A 432 -4.43 -8.85 -9.53
CA GLN A 432 -5.45 -8.62 -10.55
C GLN A 432 -5.02 -9.25 -11.86
N LEU A 433 -5.88 -10.06 -12.46
CA LEU A 433 -5.67 -10.68 -13.77
C LEU A 433 -6.09 -9.73 -14.90
N ASP A 434 -5.49 -9.92 -16.04
CA ASP A 434 -5.75 -9.08 -17.22
C ASP A 434 -7.09 -9.47 -17.86
N GLY A 435 -8.08 -8.57 -17.77
CA GLY A 435 -9.42 -8.76 -18.36
C GLY A 435 -10.32 -9.79 -17.67
N GLN A 436 -9.94 -10.30 -16.50
CA GLN A 436 -10.73 -11.27 -15.75
C GLN A 436 -11.19 -10.71 -14.40
N ASN A 437 -12.44 -10.99 -14.03
CA ASN A 437 -12.89 -10.76 -12.68
C ASN A 437 -12.38 -11.91 -11.78
N ASN A 438 -11.47 -11.63 -10.88
CA ASN A 438 -10.85 -12.66 -10.05
C ASN A 438 -10.77 -12.27 -8.58
N GLY A 439 -10.97 -13.27 -7.74
CA GLY A 439 -10.63 -13.19 -6.32
C GLY A 439 -9.25 -13.80 -6.05
N ALA A 440 -8.50 -13.23 -5.12
CA ALA A 440 -7.20 -13.77 -4.73
C ALA A 440 -6.91 -13.51 -3.25
N LYS A 441 -6.20 -14.45 -2.61
CA LYS A 441 -5.70 -14.33 -1.24
C LYS A 441 -4.29 -14.85 -1.11
N THR A 442 -3.42 -14.03 -0.55
CA THR A 442 -2.05 -14.40 -0.19
C THR A 442 -2.00 -15.02 1.20
N GLY A 443 -1.01 -15.86 1.43
CA GLY A 443 -0.68 -16.43 2.74
C GLY A 443 0.82 -16.40 2.96
N THR A 444 1.24 -16.25 4.21
CA THR A 444 2.63 -16.42 4.63
C THR A 444 2.60 -16.95 6.05
N SER A 445 3.26 -18.08 6.28
CA SER A 445 3.56 -18.57 7.62
C SER A 445 4.91 -18.03 8.06
N ASN A 446 5.05 -17.76 9.35
CA ASN A 446 6.28 -17.21 9.91
C ASN A 446 6.88 -18.17 10.92
N ARG A 447 8.23 -18.22 10.94
CA ARG A 447 9.02 -18.97 11.91
C ARG A 447 10.00 -18.04 12.59
N LYS A 448 10.23 -18.26 13.88
CA LYS A 448 11.34 -17.60 14.60
C LYS A 448 12.63 -18.36 14.32
N ILE A 449 13.64 -17.65 13.91
CA ILE A 449 14.98 -18.19 13.63
C ILE A 449 16.03 -17.33 14.35
N GLU A 450 17.20 -17.90 14.60
CA GLU A 450 18.36 -17.13 15.05
C GLU A 450 18.70 -16.07 14.01
N ASN A 451 18.95 -14.86 14.48
CA ASN A 451 19.29 -13.76 13.61
C ASN A 451 20.72 -13.94 13.05
N PRO A 452 20.92 -14.15 11.77
CA PRO A 452 22.25 -14.32 11.19
C PRO A 452 23.12 -13.05 11.28
N GLU A 453 22.53 -11.90 11.56
CA GLU A 453 23.22 -10.61 11.75
C GLU A 453 23.34 -10.22 13.24
N PHE A 454 22.98 -11.15 14.16
CA PHE A 454 23.10 -10.92 15.60
C PHE A 454 24.56 -10.71 15.99
N ASP A 455 24.84 -9.59 16.65
CA ASP A 455 26.17 -9.25 17.15
C ASP A 455 26.20 -9.41 18.68
N GLU A 456 26.80 -10.49 19.19
CA GLU A 456 26.96 -10.77 20.62
C GLU A 456 27.66 -9.65 21.40
N LYS A 457 28.38 -8.73 20.71
CA LYS A 457 29.08 -7.60 21.34
C LYS A 457 28.21 -6.38 21.55
N LYS A 458 27.05 -6.34 20.93
CA LYS A 458 26.04 -5.28 21.10
C LYS A 458 25.02 -5.69 22.16
N PRO A 459 24.40 -4.73 22.88
CA PRO A 459 23.26 -5.04 23.72
C PRO A 459 22.18 -5.76 22.91
N ILE A 460 21.50 -6.70 23.53
CA ILE A 460 20.30 -7.30 22.93
C ILE A 460 19.25 -6.22 22.95
N ASP A 461 18.88 -5.74 21.77
CA ASP A 461 17.85 -4.77 21.52
C ASP A 461 16.85 -5.39 20.56
N GLU A 462 15.56 -5.40 20.92
CA GLU A 462 14.53 -6.03 20.08
C GLU A 462 14.35 -5.32 18.73
N GLU A 463 14.74 -4.05 18.61
CA GLU A 463 14.68 -3.30 17.35
C GLU A 463 15.97 -3.39 16.52
N ASP A 464 17.13 -3.16 17.14
CA ASP A 464 18.40 -2.99 16.43
C ASP A 464 19.31 -4.25 16.41
N ASN A 465 19.19 -5.14 17.38
CA ASN A 465 20.01 -6.36 17.50
C ASN A 465 19.23 -7.51 18.15
N PRO A 466 18.10 -7.95 17.59
CA PRO A 466 17.34 -9.06 18.13
C PRO A 466 18.08 -10.38 17.97
N GLU A 467 18.07 -11.23 18.99
CA GLU A 467 18.63 -12.60 18.91
C GLU A 467 17.82 -13.49 17.97
N LEU A 468 16.50 -13.28 17.92
CA LEU A 468 15.59 -14.02 17.06
C LEU A 468 14.87 -13.07 16.10
N ILE A 469 14.84 -13.44 14.82
CA ILE A 469 14.06 -12.74 13.81
C ILE A 469 12.94 -13.63 13.27
N THR A 470 11.94 -13.01 12.65
CA THR A 470 10.86 -13.72 11.98
C THR A 470 11.20 -13.92 10.51
N ALA A 471 11.19 -15.15 10.05
CA ALA A 471 11.41 -15.51 8.65
C ALA A 471 10.22 -16.29 8.07
N PRO A 472 9.90 -16.11 6.78
CA PRO A 472 8.83 -16.85 6.12
C PRO A 472 9.14 -18.35 6.04
N GLY A 473 8.14 -19.19 6.33
CA GLY A 473 8.23 -20.64 6.16
C GLY A 473 7.52 -21.12 4.89
N ASP A 474 6.24 -20.84 4.81
CA ASP A 474 5.36 -21.20 3.69
C ASP A 474 4.76 -19.94 3.09
N SER A 475 4.80 -19.80 1.77
CA SER A 475 4.25 -18.66 1.05
C SER A 475 3.23 -19.12 0.02
N TRP A 476 2.07 -18.45 0.00
CA TRP A 476 0.91 -18.88 -0.76
C TRP A 476 0.29 -17.75 -1.57
N THR A 477 -0.24 -18.10 -2.72
CA THR A 477 -1.28 -17.32 -3.39
C THR A 477 -2.32 -18.28 -3.94
N ILE A 478 -3.56 -18.11 -3.51
CA ILE A 478 -4.71 -18.88 -4.01
C ILE A 478 -5.69 -17.88 -4.56
N GLY A 479 -6.17 -18.15 -5.77
CA GLY A 479 -7.17 -17.30 -6.38
C GLY A 479 -8.07 -18.08 -7.33
N PHE A 480 -9.13 -17.42 -7.72
CA PHE A 480 -10.20 -18.05 -8.50
C PHE A 480 -10.79 -17.06 -9.51
N THR A 481 -11.33 -17.64 -10.56
CA THR A 481 -12.19 -17.01 -11.56
C THR A 481 -13.40 -17.92 -11.77
N PRO A 482 -14.36 -17.56 -12.61
CA PRO A 482 -15.42 -18.51 -13.01
C PRO A 482 -14.92 -19.80 -13.67
N HIS A 483 -13.69 -19.81 -14.21
CA HIS A 483 -13.13 -20.95 -14.93
C HIS A 483 -12.18 -21.83 -14.12
N LEU A 484 -11.38 -21.23 -13.23
CA LEU A 484 -10.29 -21.90 -12.55
C LEU A 484 -10.20 -21.51 -11.08
N VAL A 485 -9.85 -22.48 -10.24
CA VAL A 485 -9.32 -22.27 -8.89
C VAL A 485 -7.88 -22.73 -8.89
N THR A 486 -6.95 -21.85 -8.65
CA THR A 486 -5.51 -22.15 -8.70
C THR A 486 -4.82 -21.70 -7.43
N GLY A 487 -4.02 -22.59 -6.86
CA GLY A 487 -3.17 -22.29 -5.71
C GLY A 487 -1.71 -22.58 -6.00
N VAL A 488 -0.85 -21.68 -5.56
CA VAL A 488 0.62 -21.79 -5.62
C VAL A 488 1.17 -21.73 -4.20
N TRP A 489 2.03 -22.69 -3.88
CA TRP A 489 2.86 -22.69 -2.69
C TRP A 489 4.32 -22.55 -3.06
N VAL A 490 5.07 -21.80 -2.27
CA VAL A 490 6.53 -21.63 -2.38
C VAL A 490 7.16 -21.79 -1.01
N GLY A 491 8.20 -22.59 -0.90
CA GLY A 491 8.87 -22.83 0.37
C GLY A 491 9.98 -23.90 0.29
N ASN A 492 10.26 -24.56 1.42
CA ASN A 492 11.24 -25.61 1.54
C ASN A 492 10.62 -26.90 2.06
N ASN A 493 10.98 -28.06 1.47
CA ASN A 493 10.36 -29.36 1.75
C ASN A 493 10.44 -29.76 3.22
N ARG A 494 11.54 -29.49 3.89
CA ARG A 494 11.77 -29.83 5.31
C ARG A 494 11.34 -28.72 6.27
N GLY A 495 10.74 -27.64 5.72
CA GLY A 495 10.29 -26.51 6.50
C GLY A 495 11.41 -25.57 6.95
N GLU A 496 12.58 -25.60 6.30
CA GLU A 496 13.62 -24.58 6.52
C GLU A 496 13.03 -23.21 6.14
N PRO A 497 13.30 -22.18 6.93
CA PRO A 497 12.79 -20.84 6.64
C PRO A 497 13.43 -20.27 5.36
N MET A 498 12.66 -19.47 4.67
CA MET A 498 13.15 -18.63 3.57
C MET A 498 13.75 -17.33 4.12
N LYS A 499 14.46 -16.59 3.28
CA LYS A 499 14.97 -15.27 3.64
C LYS A 499 13.85 -14.27 3.82
N PRO A 500 14.03 -13.20 4.63
CA PRO A 500 13.07 -12.11 4.75
C PRO A 500 12.65 -11.56 3.38
N GLY A 501 11.37 -11.23 3.25
CA GLY A 501 10.77 -10.76 2.00
C GLY A 501 10.18 -11.84 1.09
N ALA A 502 10.38 -13.14 1.37
CA ALA A 502 9.76 -14.24 0.64
C ALA A 502 8.27 -14.43 1.03
N THR A 503 7.43 -13.48 0.70
CA THR A 503 6.00 -13.50 1.04
C THR A 503 5.16 -14.14 -0.07
N GLY A 504 3.91 -14.48 0.23
CA GLY A 504 2.97 -14.93 -0.79
C GLY A 504 2.86 -13.96 -1.97
N LEU A 505 2.94 -12.66 -1.70
CA LEU A 505 2.90 -11.64 -2.74
C LEU A 505 4.17 -11.61 -3.62
N SER A 506 5.35 -11.80 -3.03
CA SER A 506 6.63 -11.65 -3.76
C SER A 506 7.04 -12.91 -4.52
N VAL A 507 6.70 -14.11 -4.02
CA VAL A 507 7.18 -15.37 -4.63
C VAL A 507 6.06 -16.24 -5.23
N ALA A 508 4.88 -16.31 -4.62
CA ALA A 508 3.79 -17.14 -5.13
C ALA A 508 2.89 -16.41 -6.14
N ALA A 509 2.56 -15.12 -5.89
CA ALA A 509 1.68 -14.34 -6.76
C ALA A 509 2.21 -14.16 -8.20
N PRO A 510 3.51 -13.95 -8.45
CA PRO A 510 4.00 -13.83 -9.83
C PRO A 510 3.90 -15.13 -10.64
N ILE A 511 3.96 -16.30 -10.00
CA ILE A 511 3.70 -17.60 -10.65
C ILE A 511 2.21 -17.74 -10.91
N TRP A 512 1.40 -17.52 -9.87
CA TRP A 512 -0.05 -17.62 -9.95
C TRP A 512 -0.62 -16.70 -11.03
N LYS A 513 -0.25 -15.42 -11.05
CA LYS A 513 -0.74 -14.46 -12.05
C LYS A 513 -0.34 -14.87 -13.47
N ARG A 514 0.91 -15.27 -13.66
CA ARG A 514 1.39 -15.68 -14.98
C ARG A 514 0.64 -16.90 -15.47
N PHE A 515 0.52 -17.95 -14.65
CA PHE A 515 -0.22 -19.14 -15.01
C PHE A 515 -1.70 -18.83 -15.29
N MET A 516 -2.35 -18.07 -14.43
CA MET A 516 -3.78 -17.76 -14.60
C MET A 516 -4.04 -16.96 -15.90
N ASN A 517 -3.22 -15.97 -16.23
CA ASN A 517 -3.36 -15.21 -17.47
C ASN A 517 -3.14 -16.11 -18.70
N ASP A 518 -2.05 -16.89 -18.72
CA ASP A 518 -1.74 -17.77 -19.85
C ASP A 518 -2.79 -18.89 -19.99
N ALA A 519 -3.24 -19.47 -18.88
CA ALA A 519 -4.29 -20.49 -18.86
C ALA A 519 -5.64 -19.96 -19.37
N HIS A 520 -6.04 -18.74 -18.99
CA HIS A 520 -7.28 -18.14 -19.49
C HIS A 520 -7.19 -17.87 -21.00
N THR A 521 -6.09 -17.34 -21.47
CA THR A 521 -5.86 -17.15 -22.90
C THR A 521 -6.00 -18.48 -23.64
N PHE A 522 -5.35 -19.52 -23.15
CA PHE A 522 -5.44 -20.88 -23.73
C PHE A 522 -6.85 -21.45 -23.70
N LEU A 523 -7.54 -21.37 -22.56
CA LEU A 523 -8.90 -21.87 -22.42
C LEU A 523 -9.89 -21.17 -23.35
N ILE A 524 -9.75 -19.86 -23.53
CA ILE A 524 -10.62 -19.05 -24.40
C ILE A 524 -10.30 -19.33 -25.86
N GLU A 525 -9.03 -19.22 -26.28
CA GLU A 525 -8.61 -19.27 -27.68
C GLU A 525 -8.60 -20.70 -28.23
N GLU A 526 -8.13 -21.69 -27.43
CA GLU A 526 -7.90 -23.06 -27.91
C GLU A 526 -8.98 -24.04 -27.45
N ARG A 527 -9.64 -23.80 -26.32
CA ARG A 527 -10.68 -24.69 -25.77
C ARG A 527 -12.10 -24.12 -25.90
N GLY A 528 -12.23 -22.87 -26.37
CA GLY A 528 -13.54 -22.25 -26.60
C GLY A 528 -14.31 -21.93 -25.32
N ALA A 529 -13.61 -21.68 -24.22
CA ALA A 529 -14.24 -21.23 -22.98
C ALA A 529 -14.88 -19.85 -23.18
N ASP A 530 -16.03 -19.64 -22.54
CA ASP A 530 -16.77 -18.39 -22.62
C ASP A 530 -15.98 -17.25 -21.92
N PRO A 531 -15.46 -16.23 -22.65
CA PRO A 531 -14.72 -15.14 -22.03
C PRO A 531 -15.60 -14.28 -21.11
N GLU A 532 -16.90 -14.28 -21.28
CA GLU A 532 -17.88 -13.51 -20.53
C GLU A 532 -18.53 -14.33 -19.39
N LYS A 533 -18.00 -15.53 -19.09
CA LYS A 533 -18.53 -16.35 -18.00
C LYS A 533 -18.49 -15.59 -16.69
N LEU A 534 -19.66 -15.40 -16.10
CA LEU A 534 -19.83 -14.74 -14.81
C LEU A 534 -19.83 -15.76 -13.66
N TYR A 535 -19.60 -15.25 -12.45
CA TYR A 535 -19.86 -16.01 -11.25
C TYR A 535 -21.36 -16.37 -11.15
N ASN A 536 -21.65 -17.55 -10.67
CA ASN A 536 -23.04 -17.90 -10.40
C ASN A 536 -23.50 -17.19 -9.12
N GLU A 537 -24.41 -16.25 -9.26
CA GLU A 537 -25.02 -15.48 -8.17
C GLU A 537 -26.54 -15.70 -8.14
N PRO A 538 -27.00 -16.79 -7.56
CA PRO A 538 -28.41 -17.12 -7.58
C PRO A 538 -29.29 -16.16 -6.75
N THR A 539 -28.71 -15.58 -5.68
CA THR A 539 -29.38 -14.61 -4.81
C THR A 539 -28.58 -13.31 -4.77
N PRO A 540 -29.15 -12.16 -5.23
CA PRO A 540 -28.45 -10.88 -5.16
C PRO A 540 -28.32 -10.42 -3.72
N LEU A 541 -27.10 -9.95 -3.36
CA LEU A 541 -26.83 -9.33 -2.07
C LEU A 541 -27.54 -7.99 -1.94
N GLU A 542 -27.99 -7.66 -0.75
CA GLU A 542 -28.61 -6.39 -0.45
C GLU A 542 -27.59 -5.28 -0.27
N VAL A 543 -27.77 -4.14 -0.93
CA VAL A 543 -26.89 -2.97 -0.80
C VAL A 543 -27.48 -1.97 0.18
N ARG A 544 -26.66 -1.49 1.14
CA ARG A 544 -27.02 -0.43 2.09
C ARG A 544 -25.87 0.54 2.27
N GLN A 545 -26.25 1.79 2.58
CA GLN A 545 -25.28 2.83 2.93
C GLN A 545 -24.93 2.75 4.40
N VAL A 546 -23.64 2.64 4.71
CA VAL A 546 -23.14 2.52 6.07
C VAL A 546 -22.09 3.57 6.38
N ASN A 547 -21.94 3.90 7.66
CA ASN A 547 -20.80 4.67 8.13
C ASN A 547 -19.57 3.76 8.23
N LYS A 548 -18.50 4.11 7.53
CA LYS A 548 -17.26 3.31 7.44
C LYS A 548 -16.55 3.08 8.78
N TYR A 549 -16.82 3.90 9.82
CA TYR A 549 -16.16 3.76 11.13
C TYR A 549 -17.04 3.08 12.18
N SER A 550 -18.34 3.05 12.02
CA SER A 550 -19.24 2.32 12.93
C SER A 550 -19.79 1.02 12.35
N GLY A 551 -19.76 0.89 11.01
CA GLY A 551 -20.36 -0.25 10.29
C GLY A 551 -21.89 -0.26 10.32
N LYS A 552 -22.54 0.75 10.91
CA LYS A 552 -24.01 0.87 11.01
C LYS A 552 -24.58 1.62 9.82
N ILE A 553 -25.88 1.46 9.61
CA ILE A 553 -26.62 2.17 8.55
C ILE A 553 -26.41 3.68 8.72
N ALA A 554 -26.01 4.35 7.63
CA ALA A 554 -25.77 5.78 7.64
C ALA A 554 -27.06 6.54 8.02
N SER A 555 -26.91 7.55 8.88
CA SER A 555 -27.98 8.46 9.28
C SER A 555 -27.85 9.80 8.53
N ASP A 556 -28.86 10.67 8.66
CA ASP A 556 -28.84 12.02 8.09
C ASP A 556 -27.65 12.87 8.60
N LEU A 557 -27.08 12.49 9.74
CA LEU A 557 -25.92 13.15 10.33
C LEU A 557 -24.60 12.56 9.86
N THR A 558 -24.61 11.41 9.17
CA THR A 558 -23.37 10.80 8.66
C THR A 558 -22.82 11.61 7.50
N PRO A 559 -21.61 12.21 7.62
CA PRO A 559 -21.01 12.99 6.55
C PRO A 559 -20.82 12.15 5.27
N PRO A 560 -21.02 12.73 4.07
CA PRO A 560 -20.89 11.98 2.80
C PRO A 560 -19.55 11.26 2.64
N LYS A 561 -18.45 11.81 3.15
CA LYS A 561 -17.11 11.18 3.14
C LYS A 561 -17.00 9.92 4.01
N LEU A 562 -17.92 9.73 4.95
CA LEU A 562 -18.00 8.55 5.82
C LEU A 562 -18.99 7.52 5.33
N VAL A 563 -19.86 7.87 4.40
CA VAL A 563 -20.84 6.97 3.81
C VAL A 563 -20.14 6.14 2.73
N ARG A 564 -20.38 4.84 2.77
CA ARG A 564 -20.02 3.94 1.68
C ARG A 564 -21.16 2.95 1.45
N ASP A 565 -21.29 2.48 0.23
CA ASP A 565 -22.15 1.36 -0.10
C ASP A 565 -21.48 0.06 0.39
N GLU A 566 -22.28 -0.83 0.98
CA GLU A 566 -21.83 -2.14 1.43
C GLU A 566 -22.90 -3.19 1.14
N VAL A 567 -22.45 -4.43 0.94
CA VAL A 567 -23.31 -5.57 0.63
C VAL A 567 -23.59 -6.42 1.87
N PHE A 568 -24.78 -6.98 1.93
CA PHE A 568 -25.27 -7.77 3.05
C PHE A 568 -25.99 -9.02 2.56
N ALA A 569 -25.85 -10.10 3.33
CA ALA A 569 -26.74 -11.23 3.22
C ALA A 569 -28.15 -10.85 3.75
N SER A 570 -29.19 -11.41 3.17
CA SER A 570 -30.60 -11.10 3.50
C SER A 570 -30.92 -11.32 4.98
N PHE A 571 -30.28 -12.30 5.61
CA PHE A 571 -30.47 -12.67 7.01
C PHE A 571 -29.64 -11.84 8.00
N ALA A 572 -28.70 -11.01 7.53
CA ALA A 572 -27.74 -10.27 8.36
C ALA A 572 -27.69 -8.77 8.05
N ILE A 573 -28.81 -8.18 7.63
CA ILE A 573 -28.91 -6.75 7.36
C ILE A 573 -28.98 -6.01 8.68
N PRO A 574 -28.06 -5.05 8.99
CA PRO A 574 -28.17 -4.25 10.20
C PRO A 574 -29.40 -3.34 10.14
N THR A 575 -30.07 -3.20 11.26
CA THR A 575 -31.23 -2.30 11.44
C THR A 575 -30.89 -1.03 12.19
N ASP A 576 -29.75 -1.01 12.87
CA ASP A 576 -29.33 0.11 13.71
C ASP A 576 -28.80 1.26 12.86
N LEU A 577 -29.39 2.44 13.05
CA LEU A 577 -28.87 3.67 12.48
C LEU A 577 -27.58 4.08 13.18
N ASP A 578 -26.68 4.72 12.42
CA ASP A 578 -25.45 5.27 12.96
C ASP A 578 -25.74 6.41 13.95
N GLY A 579 -25.36 6.19 15.21
CA GLY A 579 -25.42 7.18 16.30
C GLY A 579 -24.03 7.67 16.73
N SER A 580 -22.97 7.22 16.05
CA SER A 580 -21.59 7.59 16.37
C SER A 580 -21.24 9.00 15.94
N VAL A 581 -22.00 9.60 15.01
CA VAL A 581 -21.78 10.96 14.51
C VAL A 581 -22.72 11.92 15.19
N LYS A 582 -22.20 13.03 15.71
CA LYS A 582 -22.93 14.17 16.25
C LYS A 582 -22.43 15.45 15.61
N MET A 583 -23.33 16.42 15.40
CA MET A 583 -22.93 17.76 14.96
C MET A 583 -22.68 18.62 16.21
N ILE A 584 -21.51 19.20 16.34
CA ILE A 584 -21.11 20.08 17.43
C ILE A 584 -20.64 21.43 16.87
N GLU A 585 -20.87 22.49 17.64
CA GLU A 585 -20.29 23.80 17.37
C GLU A 585 -18.89 23.88 17.95
N ILE A 586 -17.94 24.24 17.12
CA ILE A 586 -16.52 24.34 17.42
C ILE A 586 -16.04 25.76 17.23
N ASP A 587 -15.16 26.17 18.10
CA ASP A 587 -14.36 27.36 17.93
C ASP A 587 -13.26 27.11 16.87
N LYS A 588 -13.30 27.87 15.78
CA LYS A 588 -12.35 27.77 14.66
C LYS A 588 -10.88 27.97 15.08
N ILE A 589 -10.65 28.72 16.17
CA ILE A 589 -9.32 29.07 16.60
C ILE A 589 -8.70 27.97 17.48
N SER A 590 -9.47 27.48 18.46
CA SER A 590 -9.00 26.44 19.38
C SER A 590 -9.19 25.02 18.85
N GLY A 591 -10.08 24.84 17.86
CA GLY A 591 -10.49 23.51 17.42
C GLY A 591 -11.34 22.76 18.47
N ARG A 592 -11.75 23.40 19.57
CA ARG A 592 -12.49 22.82 20.69
C ARG A 592 -13.97 23.21 20.64
N PRO A 593 -14.84 22.57 21.42
CA PRO A 593 -16.24 22.97 21.49
C PRO A 593 -16.39 24.44 21.82
N ALA A 594 -17.29 25.10 21.09
CA ALA A 594 -17.58 26.51 21.29
C ALA A 594 -18.14 26.76 22.70
N THR A 595 -17.71 27.86 23.34
CA THR A 595 -18.16 28.31 24.66
C THR A 595 -19.06 29.51 24.49
N GLN A 596 -19.62 30.04 25.61
CA GLN A 596 -20.38 31.29 25.63
C GLN A 596 -19.56 32.50 25.18
N PHE A 597 -18.24 32.43 25.26
CA PHE A 597 -17.31 33.49 24.86
C PHE A 597 -16.86 33.38 23.40
N THR A 598 -17.15 32.27 22.74
CA THR A 598 -16.77 32.11 21.33
C THR A 598 -17.63 33.01 20.46
N PRO A 599 -17.03 33.98 19.69
CA PRO A 599 -17.76 34.86 18.82
C PRO A 599 -18.54 34.11 17.75
N PHE A 600 -19.63 34.72 17.25
CA PHE A 600 -20.43 34.08 16.20
C PHE A 600 -19.58 33.67 14.97
N TYR A 601 -18.76 34.56 14.49
CA TYR A 601 -17.89 34.31 13.33
C TYR A 601 -16.78 33.27 13.59
N ALA A 602 -16.43 33.04 14.88
CA ALA A 602 -15.51 31.99 15.28
C ALA A 602 -16.17 30.62 15.38
N ARG A 603 -17.49 30.53 15.37
CA ARG A 603 -18.21 29.25 15.44
C ARG A 603 -18.28 28.60 14.08
N THR A 604 -18.04 27.31 14.07
CA THR A 604 -18.28 26.43 12.93
C THR A 604 -18.94 25.15 13.41
N ARG A 605 -19.73 24.54 12.55
CA ARG A 605 -20.32 23.23 12.84
C ARG A 605 -19.41 22.18 12.25
N LYS A 606 -19.00 21.21 13.09
CA LYS A 606 -18.22 20.07 12.67
C LYS A 606 -18.88 18.78 13.12
N TYR A 607 -18.61 17.72 12.37
CA TYR A 607 -19.04 16.38 12.74
C TYR A 607 -18.07 15.81 13.75
N ALA A 608 -18.58 15.32 14.87
CA ALA A 608 -17.81 14.63 15.88
C ALA A 608 -18.16 13.14 15.86
N LEU A 609 -17.15 12.29 15.77
CA LEU A 609 -17.29 10.86 15.99
C LEU A 609 -17.25 10.60 17.50
N THR A 610 -18.36 10.14 18.04
CA THR A 610 -18.50 9.85 19.48
C THR A 610 -18.97 8.42 19.66
N GLY A 611 -18.53 7.76 20.74
CA GLY A 611 -19.05 6.45 21.10
C GLY A 611 -18.65 5.31 20.15
N LEU A 612 -17.55 5.41 19.45
CA LEU A 612 -16.97 4.28 18.74
C LEU A 612 -16.58 3.20 19.75
N GLN A 613 -17.01 1.99 19.49
CA GLN A 613 -16.85 0.86 20.41
C GLN A 613 -16.27 -0.33 19.67
N SER A 614 -15.49 -1.13 20.40
CA SER A 614 -15.08 -2.43 19.87
C SER A 614 -16.30 -3.34 19.65
N VAL A 615 -16.15 -4.38 18.84
CA VAL A 615 -17.21 -5.39 18.65
C VAL A 615 -17.57 -6.15 19.95
N LYS A 616 -16.70 -6.08 20.96
CA LYS A 616 -16.92 -6.61 22.33
C LYS A 616 -16.67 -5.52 23.37
N PRO A 617 -17.53 -4.48 23.49
CA PRO A 617 -17.25 -3.31 24.33
C PRO A 617 -17.23 -3.60 25.84
N LYS A 618 -17.76 -4.74 26.27
CA LYS A 618 -17.73 -5.17 27.66
C LYS A 618 -16.41 -5.88 28.06
N MET A 619 -15.53 -6.14 27.09
CA MET A 619 -14.22 -6.73 27.35
C MET A 619 -13.17 -5.63 27.45
N PRO A 620 -12.55 -5.40 28.65
CA PRO A 620 -11.60 -4.31 28.84
C PRO A 620 -10.38 -4.39 27.91
N ASN A 621 -9.83 -5.58 27.70
CA ASN A 621 -8.70 -5.81 26.80
C ASN A 621 -9.02 -5.56 25.32
N TRP A 622 -10.29 -5.42 24.96
CA TRP A 622 -10.71 -5.03 23.62
C TRP A 622 -11.12 -3.56 23.53
N GLN A 623 -11.74 -3.03 24.61
CA GLN A 623 -12.26 -1.67 24.59
C GLN A 623 -11.22 -0.63 25.02
N ASN A 624 -10.36 -0.94 26.02
CA ASN A 624 -9.38 0.03 26.49
C ASN A 624 -8.39 0.47 25.40
N PRO A 625 -7.78 -0.44 24.61
CA PRO A 625 -6.93 -0.03 23.50
C PRO A 625 -7.65 0.81 22.43
N VAL A 626 -8.95 0.55 22.21
CA VAL A 626 -9.78 1.38 21.32
C VAL A 626 -9.92 2.79 21.86
N THR A 627 -10.19 2.91 23.15
CA THR A 627 -10.33 4.22 23.80
C THR A 627 -9.01 5.00 23.76
N GLU A 628 -7.91 4.33 24.09
CA GLU A 628 -6.56 4.92 24.04
C GLU A 628 -6.18 5.34 22.63
N TRP A 629 -6.45 4.50 21.65
CA TRP A 629 -6.20 4.84 20.26
C TRP A 629 -6.98 6.08 19.80
N ILE A 630 -8.28 6.18 20.16
CA ILE A 630 -9.13 7.34 19.85
C ILE A 630 -8.58 8.61 20.49
N GLU A 631 -8.11 8.52 21.75
CA GLU A 631 -7.59 9.65 22.51
C GLU A 631 -6.23 10.16 21.99
N THR A 632 -5.38 9.26 21.51
CA THR A 632 -4.00 9.58 21.09
C THR A 632 -3.88 9.88 19.60
N HIS A 633 -4.80 9.37 18.80
CA HIS A 633 -4.69 9.54 17.34
C HIS A 633 -5.06 10.97 16.89
N PRO A 634 -4.26 11.66 16.02
CA PRO A 634 -4.47 13.07 15.66
C PRO A 634 -5.85 13.40 15.07
N LYS A 635 -6.46 12.47 14.37
CA LYS A 635 -7.82 12.64 13.80
C LYS A 635 -8.94 12.56 14.84
N PHE A 636 -8.64 12.11 16.04
CA PHE A 636 -9.62 11.79 17.07
C PHE A 636 -9.29 12.42 18.44
N MET A 637 -8.40 13.39 18.48
CA MET A 637 -7.95 14.07 19.69
C MET A 637 -9.01 15.01 20.27
N THR A 638 -9.95 14.52 21.03
CA THR A 638 -10.74 15.35 21.97
C THR A 638 -11.40 14.52 23.05
N SER A 639 -11.65 15.15 24.22
CA SER A 639 -12.46 14.58 25.30
C SER A 639 -13.92 14.29 24.91
N LEU A 640 -14.37 14.70 23.72
CA LEU A 640 -15.71 14.55 23.18
C LEU A 640 -15.79 13.54 22.02
N GLY A 641 -14.71 12.81 21.77
CA GLY A 641 -14.57 11.95 20.60
C GLY A 641 -13.80 12.64 19.49
N SER A 642 -13.80 12.05 18.31
CA SER A 642 -13.04 12.57 17.17
C SER A 642 -13.78 13.68 16.44
N ILE A 643 -13.07 14.76 16.10
CA ILE A 643 -13.55 15.85 15.28
C ILE A 643 -12.95 15.69 13.89
N MET A 644 -13.81 15.58 12.88
CA MET A 644 -13.37 15.46 11.50
C MET A 644 -13.21 16.85 10.91
N ASP A 645 -11.97 17.19 10.52
CA ASP A 645 -11.66 18.40 9.78
C ASP A 645 -11.90 18.21 8.28
N GLU A 646 -12.60 19.15 7.67
CA GLU A 646 -12.74 19.20 6.21
C GLU A 646 -11.51 19.84 5.51
N ASP A 647 -10.67 20.61 6.26
CA ASP A 647 -9.47 21.24 5.69
C ASP A 647 -8.28 21.24 6.69
N PRO A 648 -7.20 20.49 6.40
CA PRO A 648 -5.98 20.47 7.22
C PRO A 648 -5.23 21.82 7.29
N LYS A 649 -5.53 22.79 6.43
CA LYS A 649 -4.87 24.09 6.41
C LYS A 649 -5.20 24.97 7.60
N ASP A 650 -6.33 24.77 8.25
CA ASP A 650 -6.75 25.54 9.43
C ASP A 650 -5.94 25.22 10.70
N ILE A 651 -5.40 24.03 10.82
CA ILE A 651 -4.61 23.61 11.99
C ILE A 651 -3.29 24.38 12.10
N SER A 652 -2.68 24.77 10.97
CA SER A 652 -1.42 25.50 10.95
C SER A 652 -1.55 26.94 11.43
N THR A 653 -2.71 27.57 11.22
CA THR A 653 -3.02 28.95 11.66
C THR A 653 -3.27 28.98 13.17
N PHE A 654 -3.92 27.96 13.69
CA PHE A 654 -4.19 27.80 15.11
C PHE A 654 -2.91 27.71 15.97
N SER A 655 -1.97 26.85 15.60
CA SER A 655 -0.69 26.67 16.30
C SER A 655 0.11 27.98 16.40
N ARG A 656 0.07 28.84 15.38
CA ARG A 656 0.75 30.14 15.38
C ARG A 656 0.06 31.16 16.27
N LEU A 657 -1.26 31.20 16.30
CA LEU A 657 -2.02 32.13 17.14
C LEU A 657 -1.90 31.80 18.63
N THR A 658 -2.00 30.51 18.99
CA THR A 658 -1.85 30.07 20.39
C THR A 658 -0.46 30.31 20.95
N SER A 659 0.58 30.10 20.15
CA SER A 659 1.98 30.39 20.55
C SER A 659 2.23 31.90 20.75
N ARG A 660 1.58 32.76 19.94
CA ARG A 660 1.67 34.21 20.08
C ARG A 660 0.93 34.75 21.30
N LEU A 661 -0.17 34.13 21.68
CA LEU A 661 -1.00 34.55 22.81
C LEU A 661 -0.46 34.04 24.15
N ASN A 662 0.51 33.13 24.14
CA ASN A 662 1.10 32.48 25.32
C ASN A 662 0.01 31.93 26.26
N LYS A 663 -1.09 31.40 25.70
CA LYS A 663 -2.25 30.90 26.41
C LYS A 663 -2.61 29.49 25.92
N SER A 664 -3.22 28.72 26.79
CA SER A 664 -3.74 27.41 26.42
C SER A 664 -4.89 27.58 25.39
N PRO A 665 -5.13 26.62 24.48
CA PRO A 665 -6.25 26.67 23.56
C PRO A 665 -7.62 26.91 24.21
N ASP A 666 -7.75 26.54 25.47
CA ASP A 666 -9.02 26.71 26.24
C ASP A 666 -9.31 28.16 26.61
N ASP A 667 -8.25 29.01 26.65
CA ASP A 667 -8.34 30.42 27.08
C ASP A 667 -8.38 31.39 25.89
N VAL A 668 -8.43 30.90 24.66
CA VAL A 668 -8.36 31.76 23.45
C VAL A 668 -9.55 32.72 23.41
N HIS A 669 -10.76 32.26 23.69
CA HIS A 669 -11.96 33.06 23.78
C HIS A 669 -12.45 33.16 25.22
N ASN A 670 -12.15 34.26 25.86
CA ASN A 670 -12.56 34.55 27.23
C ASN A 670 -13.03 36.02 27.36
N ARG A 671 -13.46 36.42 28.52
CA ARG A 671 -13.95 37.78 28.80
C ARG A 671 -12.92 38.86 28.44
N PHE A 672 -11.63 38.61 28.64
CA PHE A 672 -10.57 39.60 28.32
C PHE A 672 -10.36 39.77 26.81
N THR A 673 -10.46 38.68 26.04
CA THR A 673 -10.33 38.76 24.58
C THR A 673 -11.50 39.48 23.97
N GLN A 674 -12.73 39.28 24.46
CA GLN A 674 -13.91 40.03 24.05
C GLN A 674 -13.80 41.55 24.33
N GLN A 675 -13.13 41.94 25.44
CA GLN A 675 -12.90 43.36 25.74
C GLN A 675 -11.91 44.05 24.81
N ASN A 676 -11.17 43.28 24.02
CA ASN A 676 -10.22 43.79 23.05
C ASN A 676 -10.72 43.57 21.62
N ALA A 677 -12.01 43.64 21.41
CA ALA A 677 -12.61 43.62 20.07
C ALA A 677 -11.99 44.72 19.17
N PRO A 678 -12.02 44.55 17.83
CA PRO A 678 -11.43 45.57 16.93
C PRO A 678 -12.18 46.90 17.04
N GLU A 679 -11.47 47.99 16.73
CA GLU A 679 -12.05 49.29 16.59
C GLU A 679 -12.22 49.61 15.12
N ILE A 680 -13.35 50.15 14.71
CA ILE A 680 -13.61 50.54 13.31
C ILE A 680 -14.34 51.87 13.24
N GLU A 681 -13.99 52.68 12.26
CA GLU A 681 -14.68 53.91 11.90
C GLU A 681 -14.71 54.07 10.38
N ILE A 682 -15.86 54.33 9.81
CA ILE A 682 -15.98 54.72 8.41
C ILE A 682 -15.50 56.15 8.28
N THR A 683 -14.42 56.35 7.53
CA THR A 683 -13.78 57.64 7.35
C THR A 683 -14.22 58.34 6.08
N SER A 684 -14.68 57.59 5.10
CA SER A 684 -15.34 58.08 3.86
C SER A 684 -16.36 57.06 3.37
N PRO A 685 -17.60 57.50 3.07
CA PRO A 685 -18.14 58.84 3.23
C PRO A 685 -18.32 59.24 4.70
N ARG A 686 -18.54 60.52 4.96
CA ARG A 686 -18.87 60.99 6.34
C ARG A 686 -20.35 60.74 6.66
N ASN A 687 -20.65 60.62 7.93
CA ASN A 687 -22.05 60.50 8.39
C ASN A 687 -22.89 61.67 7.89
N ASN A 688 -24.09 61.39 7.39
CA ASN A 688 -24.96 62.27 6.64
C ASN A 688 -24.33 62.82 5.32
N GLY A 689 -23.25 62.24 4.85
CA GLY A 689 -22.63 62.55 3.57
C GLY A 689 -23.43 62.02 2.38
N ALA A 690 -22.94 62.32 1.18
CA ALA A 690 -23.57 61.82 -0.04
C ALA A 690 -22.68 60.77 -0.74
N LEU A 691 -23.33 59.79 -1.32
CA LEU A 691 -22.69 58.80 -2.24
C LEU A 691 -23.36 58.90 -3.62
N ALA A 692 -22.57 58.69 -4.64
CA ALA A 692 -23.06 58.62 -6.01
C ALA A 692 -23.72 57.27 -6.33
N ARG A 693 -24.64 57.26 -7.33
CA ARG A 693 -25.07 55.98 -7.95
C ARG A 693 -23.95 55.38 -8.76
N GLY A 694 -23.90 54.05 -8.89
CA GLY A 694 -22.86 53.38 -9.63
C GLY A 694 -21.74 52.93 -8.69
N GLN A 695 -20.54 52.78 -9.19
CA GLN A 695 -19.40 52.25 -8.41
C GLN A 695 -18.91 53.32 -7.41
N VAL A 696 -18.77 52.94 -6.16
CA VAL A 696 -18.36 53.79 -5.04
C VAL A 696 -17.34 53.05 -4.17
N GLU A 697 -16.50 53.82 -3.48
CA GLU A 697 -15.48 53.31 -2.58
C GLU A 697 -15.74 53.78 -1.15
N ILE A 698 -15.61 52.88 -0.20
CA ILE A 698 -15.73 53.18 1.23
C ILE A 698 -14.36 52.99 1.89
N ASN A 699 -13.94 53.99 2.63
CA ASN A 699 -12.70 53.94 3.39
C ASN A 699 -12.99 53.83 4.89
N VAL A 700 -12.25 53.01 5.59
CA VAL A 700 -12.35 52.82 7.02
C VAL A 700 -10.98 53.00 7.70
N SER A 701 -11.04 53.51 8.94
CA SER A 701 -9.94 53.37 9.89
C SER A 701 -10.22 52.18 10.79
N VAL A 702 -9.34 51.22 10.82
CA VAL A 702 -9.54 49.99 11.61
C VAL A 702 -8.28 49.64 12.37
N SER A 703 -8.43 49.23 13.65
CA SER A 703 -7.34 48.74 14.46
C SER A 703 -7.79 47.56 15.32
N ALA A 704 -6.93 46.61 15.57
CA ALA A 704 -7.21 45.49 16.47
C ALA A 704 -5.96 45.00 17.18
N LYS A 705 -6.11 44.64 18.44
CA LYS A 705 -5.03 44.08 19.24
C LYS A 705 -4.53 42.74 18.69
N TYR A 706 -5.42 41.96 18.13
CA TYR A 706 -5.13 40.61 17.60
C TYR A 706 -4.97 40.58 16.07
N GLY A 707 -4.91 41.77 15.42
CA GLY A 707 -4.85 41.92 13.97
C GLY A 707 -6.22 41.87 13.32
N ILE A 708 -6.30 42.40 12.11
CA ILE A 708 -7.55 42.41 11.34
C ILE A 708 -7.53 41.24 10.37
N LYS A 709 -8.59 40.41 10.42
CA LYS A 709 -8.83 39.31 9.50
C LYS A 709 -9.59 39.78 8.26
N ALA A 710 -10.66 40.55 8.47
CA ALA A 710 -11.50 41.05 7.37
C ALA A 710 -12.28 42.29 7.80
N VAL A 711 -12.74 43.04 6.84
CA VAL A 711 -13.76 44.08 7.01
C VAL A 711 -14.87 43.82 6.02
N GLU A 712 -16.09 43.66 6.51
CA GLU A 712 -17.31 43.48 5.70
C GLU A 712 -18.07 44.77 5.59
N TYR A 713 -18.68 45.05 4.41
CA TYR A 713 -19.43 46.26 4.14
C TYR A 713 -20.85 45.91 3.77
N TYR A 714 -21.80 46.57 4.43
CA TYR A 714 -23.21 46.35 4.24
C TYR A 714 -23.88 47.64 3.83
N PHE A 715 -24.80 47.54 2.88
CA PHE A 715 -25.69 48.64 2.46
C PHE A 715 -27.13 48.18 2.69
N ASP A 716 -27.85 48.89 3.59
CA ASP A 716 -29.19 48.51 4.06
C ASP A 716 -29.24 47.02 4.46
N GLU A 717 -28.37 46.58 5.34
CA GLU A 717 -28.23 45.22 5.85
C GLU A 717 -27.77 44.15 4.81
N GLN A 718 -27.63 44.51 3.56
CA GLN A 718 -27.12 43.62 2.52
C GLN A 718 -25.58 43.69 2.43
N LEU A 719 -24.90 42.57 2.50
CA LEU A 719 -23.44 42.49 2.27
C LEU A 719 -23.16 42.88 0.82
N VAL A 720 -22.32 43.90 0.62
CA VAL A 720 -22.00 44.49 -0.71
C VAL A 720 -20.55 44.44 -1.07
N ALA A 721 -19.64 44.34 -0.09
CA ALA A 721 -18.20 44.16 -0.29
C ALA A 721 -17.55 43.55 0.94
N ASP A 722 -16.39 42.92 0.74
CA ASP A 722 -15.51 42.45 1.80
C ASP A 722 -14.06 42.79 1.47
N GLY A 723 -13.28 43.11 2.50
CA GLY A 723 -11.85 43.40 2.42
C GLY A 723 -11.08 42.45 3.31
N THR A 724 -10.21 41.59 2.71
CA THR A 724 -9.38 40.62 3.45
C THR A 724 -7.91 41.01 3.54
N ARG A 725 -7.55 42.17 2.97
CA ARG A 725 -6.17 42.70 2.95
C ARG A 725 -6.16 44.22 3.05
N TYR A 726 -5.09 44.76 3.61
CA TYR A 726 -4.85 46.20 3.60
C TYR A 726 -4.56 46.70 2.15
N PRO A 727 -5.11 47.86 1.76
CA PRO A 727 -5.99 48.74 2.50
C PRO A 727 -7.41 48.13 2.64
N TRP A 728 -8.03 48.33 3.80
CA TRP A 728 -9.38 47.84 4.11
C TRP A 728 -10.41 48.77 3.47
N THR A 729 -10.52 48.74 2.16
CA THR A 729 -11.45 49.54 1.40
C THR A 729 -12.52 48.62 0.80
N GLY A 730 -13.78 49.08 0.87
CA GLY A 730 -14.91 48.41 0.23
C GLY A 730 -15.25 49.10 -1.09
N VAL A 731 -15.27 48.38 -2.19
CA VAL A 731 -15.73 48.89 -3.48
C VAL A 731 -16.95 48.08 -3.90
N PHE A 732 -18.09 48.78 -4.10
CA PHE A 732 -19.34 48.16 -4.53
C PHE A 732 -20.17 49.04 -5.45
N LYS A 733 -21.25 48.50 -6.01
CA LYS A 733 -22.09 49.20 -6.96
C LYS A 733 -23.46 49.56 -6.33
N ILE A 734 -23.75 50.85 -6.13
CA ILE A 734 -25.07 51.32 -5.77
C ILE A 734 -25.98 51.19 -7.01
N PRO A 735 -27.13 50.51 -6.92
CA PRO A 735 -28.06 50.33 -8.04
C PRO A 735 -28.58 51.66 -8.58
N THR A 736 -28.71 51.76 -9.88
CA THR A 736 -29.28 52.97 -10.54
C THR A 736 -30.78 53.16 -10.29
N SER A 737 -31.43 52.14 -9.78
CA SER A 737 -32.87 52.18 -9.39
C SER A 737 -33.13 52.91 -8.07
N ILE A 738 -32.09 53.16 -7.25
CA ILE A 738 -32.25 53.92 -6.00
C ILE A 738 -32.44 55.40 -6.31
N ASP A 739 -33.43 56.06 -5.70
CA ASP A 739 -33.75 57.45 -5.98
C ASP A 739 -32.76 58.41 -5.33
N PHE A 740 -32.52 59.52 -5.99
CA PHE A 740 -31.73 60.61 -5.44
C PHE A 740 -32.42 61.28 -4.24
N GLY A 741 -31.64 61.59 -3.22
CA GLY A 741 -32.10 62.21 -2.00
C GLY A 741 -32.62 61.22 -0.94
N THR A 742 -32.69 59.94 -1.26
CA THR A 742 -33.03 58.90 -0.29
C THR A 742 -31.89 58.68 0.72
N LYS A 743 -32.29 58.36 1.95
CA LYS A 743 -31.38 58.02 3.04
C LYS A 743 -31.17 56.49 3.10
N HIS A 744 -29.98 56.08 3.30
CA HIS A 744 -29.55 54.69 3.41
C HIS A 744 -28.55 54.48 4.55
N VAL A 745 -28.44 53.29 5.10
CA VAL A 745 -27.51 52.93 6.13
C VAL A 745 -26.31 52.22 5.49
N LEU A 746 -25.11 52.71 5.76
CA LEU A 746 -23.87 52.06 5.42
C LEU A 746 -23.23 51.57 6.69
N LYS A 747 -22.99 50.28 6.76
CA LYS A 747 -22.37 49.64 7.91
C LYS A 747 -21.05 48.94 7.51
N ALA A 748 -20.01 49.12 8.32
CA ALA A 748 -18.75 48.35 8.21
C ALA A 748 -18.53 47.54 9.47
N VAL A 749 -18.19 46.25 9.31
CA VAL A 749 -17.93 45.31 10.38
C VAL A 749 -16.47 44.89 10.30
N ALA A 750 -15.68 45.23 11.29
CA ALA A 750 -14.34 44.69 11.43
C ALA A 750 -14.34 43.36 12.15
N ILE A 751 -13.56 42.43 11.63
CA ILE A 751 -13.36 41.10 12.19
C ILE A 751 -11.88 40.93 12.49
N ASP A 752 -11.52 40.68 13.74
CA ASP A 752 -10.13 40.41 14.12
C ASP A 752 -9.76 38.93 13.85
N GLU A 753 -8.49 38.58 14.04
CA GLU A 753 -7.99 37.20 13.87
C GLU A 753 -8.57 36.20 14.89
N LEU A 754 -9.19 36.68 15.95
CA LEU A 754 -9.95 35.88 16.92
C LEU A 754 -11.47 35.89 16.65
N PHE A 755 -11.91 36.47 15.53
CA PHE A 755 -13.32 36.60 15.11
C PHE A 755 -14.21 37.46 16.03
N HIS A 756 -13.60 38.31 16.90
CA HIS A 756 -14.39 39.34 17.57
C HIS A 756 -14.76 40.39 16.52
N THR A 757 -15.93 40.95 16.69
CA THR A 757 -16.49 41.91 15.72
C THR A 757 -16.84 43.22 16.40
N THR A 758 -16.64 44.29 15.67
CA THR A 758 -17.18 45.61 16.00
C THR A 758 -17.73 46.22 14.72
N GLU A 759 -18.85 46.94 14.83
CA GLU A 759 -19.50 47.59 13.70
C GLU A 759 -19.52 49.09 13.87
N HIS A 760 -19.50 49.77 12.76
CA HIS A 760 -19.76 51.22 12.69
C HIS A 760 -20.75 51.50 11.59
N GLU A 761 -21.81 52.27 11.93
CA GLU A 761 -22.87 52.62 11.01
C GLU A 761 -22.92 54.13 10.78
N ILE A 762 -23.21 54.52 9.56
CA ILE A 762 -23.46 55.89 9.17
C ILE A 762 -24.67 55.97 8.28
N GLU A 763 -25.41 57.10 8.36
CA GLU A 763 -26.44 57.46 7.37
C GLU A 763 -25.75 58.18 6.17
N ILE A 764 -26.19 57.87 4.97
CA ILE A 764 -25.75 58.50 3.73
C ILE A 764 -26.96 58.90 2.88
N LYS A 765 -26.76 59.82 1.94
CA LYS A 765 -27.76 60.19 0.94
C LYS A 765 -27.25 59.91 -0.45
N ILE A 766 -28.11 59.55 -1.36
CA ILE A 766 -27.73 59.33 -2.76
C ILE A 766 -27.76 60.69 -3.52
N ALA A 767 -26.65 61.08 -4.15
CA ALA A 767 -26.50 62.31 -4.88
C ALA A 767 -25.74 62.14 -6.20
N THR A 768 -25.70 63.17 -7.04
CA THR A 768 -24.88 63.18 -8.25
C THR A 768 -23.48 63.66 -7.92
N ASP A 769 -22.46 62.89 -8.31
CA ASP A 769 -21.06 63.25 -8.15
C ASP A 769 -20.59 64.12 -9.35
N THR A 770 -20.05 65.28 -9.04
CA THR A 770 -19.58 66.26 -10.02
C THR A 770 -18.17 66.81 -9.69
N ALA A 771 -17.56 66.29 -8.59
CA ALA A 771 -16.25 66.73 -8.12
C ALA A 771 -15.22 65.67 -8.38
N GLY A 772 -14.03 66.00 -8.83
CA GLY A 772 -12.93 65.01 -8.95
C GLY A 772 -12.15 64.84 -7.65
N PRO A 773 -11.37 63.74 -7.53
CA PRO A 773 -10.63 63.35 -6.31
C PRO A 773 -9.68 64.44 -5.79
N GLU A 774 -9.58 64.59 -4.47
CA GLU A 774 -8.58 65.43 -3.82
C GLU A 774 -7.22 64.72 -3.75
N ILE A 775 -6.11 65.40 -4.16
CA ILE A 775 -4.76 64.84 -4.22
C ILE A 775 -3.84 65.58 -3.23
N VAL A 776 -3.15 64.81 -2.39
CA VAL A 776 -2.13 65.33 -1.46
C VAL A 776 -0.83 64.58 -1.63
N PHE A 777 0.25 65.23 -2.00
CA PHE A 777 1.56 64.59 -2.02
C PHE A 777 2.05 64.40 -0.59
N LEU A 778 2.43 63.15 -0.27
CA LEU A 778 3.01 62.73 1.01
C LEU A 778 4.51 62.63 0.92
N GLY A 779 5.06 62.34 -0.25
CA GLY A 779 6.49 62.29 -0.55
C GLY A 779 6.74 62.01 -2.04
N PRO A 780 7.69 62.65 -2.67
CA PRO A 780 8.47 63.82 -2.20
C PRO A 780 7.60 65.08 -2.04
N VAL A 781 8.01 66.00 -1.20
CA VAL A 781 7.30 67.28 -1.01
C VAL A 781 7.83 68.36 -1.96
N GLY A 782 7.00 69.34 -2.26
CA GLY A 782 7.38 70.41 -3.20
C GLY A 782 8.71 71.07 -2.87
N ARG A 783 9.56 71.28 -3.89
CA ARG A 783 10.93 71.75 -3.83
C ARG A 783 11.94 70.92 -3.06
N GLN A 784 11.60 69.58 -2.82
CA GLN A 784 12.55 68.66 -2.24
C GLN A 784 13.75 68.49 -3.16
N LYS A 785 14.93 68.49 -2.56
CA LYS A 785 16.21 68.26 -3.24
C LYS A 785 16.53 66.79 -3.22
N ILE A 786 16.75 66.20 -4.38
CA ILE A 786 16.97 64.76 -4.56
C ILE A 786 18.30 64.55 -5.29
N PRO A 787 19.19 63.69 -4.80
CA PRO A 787 20.44 63.40 -5.48
C PRO A 787 20.17 62.79 -6.88
N ILE A 788 21.05 63.08 -7.83
CA ILE A 788 21.06 62.41 -9.12
C ILE A 788 21.45 60.91 -8.92
N ASP A 789 21.03 60.08 -9.84
CA ASP A 789 21.21 58.64 -9.81
C ASP A 789 20.60 57.97 -8.53
N SER A 790 19.50 58.53 -8.06
CA SER A 790 18.74 58.02 -6.91
C SER A 790 17.41 57.38 -7.39
N GLN A 791 16.97 56.38 -6.63
CA GLN A 791 15.61 55.86 -6.78
C GLN A 791 14.76 56.36 -5.61
N VAL A 792 13.70 57.08 -5.93
CA VAL A 792 12.86 57.78 -4.95
C VAL A 792 11.43 57.32 -5.10
N GLN A 793 10.80 56.99 -3.98
CA GLN A 793 9.39 56.68 -3.96
C GLN A 793 8.50 57.92 -3.99
N VAL A 794 7.50 57.89 -4.82
CA VAL A 794 6.42 58.89 -4.86
C VAL A 794 5.20 58.27 -4.19
N LEU A 795 4.72 58.89 -3.13
CA LEU A 795 3.54 58.48 -2.40
C LEU A 795 2.55 59.63 -2.35
N VAL A 796 1.31 59.38 -2.71
CA VAL A 796 0.22 60.37 -2.65
C VAL A 796 -0.97 59.82 -1.89
N ASP A 797 -1.67 60.73 -1.17
CA ASP A 797 -2.96 60.46 -0.61
C ASP A 797 -4.01 61.03 -1.57
N VAL A 798 -4.86 60.20 -2.11
CA VAL A 798 -5.92 60.56 -3.06
C VAL A 798 -7.24 60.11 -2.49
N ARG A 799 -8.21 60.99 -2.35
CA ARG A 799 -9.49 60.71 -1.75
C ARG A 799 -10.61 61.27 -2.57
N ASP A 800 -11.66 60.53 -2.69
CA ASP A 800 -12.93 60.97 -3.19
C ASP A 800 -14.04 60.54 -2.23
N GLY A 801 -14.91 61.48 -1.82
CA GLY A 801 -15.88 61.22 -0.76
C GLY A 801 -17.25 60.74 -1.27
N MET A 802 -17.50 60.73 -2.59
CA MET A 802 -18.81 60.40 -3.16
C MET A 802 -18.78 59.13 -3.99
N SER A 803 -17.83 58.94 -4.85
CA SER A 803 -17.74 57.74 -5.70
C SER A 803 -16.48 56.92 -5.48
N GLY A 804 -15.47 57.48 -4.83
CA GLY A 804 -14.19 56.87 -4.64
C GLY A 804 -13.22 57.04 -5.81
N VAL A 805 -11.94 56.66 -5.58
CA VAL A 805 -10.88 56.84 -6.57
C VAL A 805 -10.77 55.61 -7.47
N LYS A 806 -10.92 55.81 -8.76
CA LYS A 806 -10.88 54.73 -9.76
C LYS A 806 -9.47 54.40 -10.18
N VAL A 807 -8.65 55.44 -10.46
CA VAL A 807 -7.26 55.23 -10.94
C VAL A 807 -6.44 56.53 -10.70
N VAL A 808 -5.17 56.35 -10.44
CA VAL A 808 -4.22 57.45 -10.27
C VAL A 808 -3.07 57.20 -11.25
N GLU A 809 -2.71 58.23 -12.03
CA GLU A 809 -1.57 58.20 -12.94
C GLU A 809 -0.50 59.20 -12.48
N PHE A 810 0.73 58.81 -12.54
CA PHE A 810 1.88 59.59 -12.17
C PHE A 810 2.66 60.09 -13.39
N PHE A 811 3.21 61.29 -13.32
CA PHE A 811 3.96 61.90 -14.39
C PHE A 811 5.23 62.57 -13.86
N LEU A 812 6.31 62.50 -14.63
CA LEU A 812 7.51 63.27 -14.42
C LEU A 812 7.85 64.03 -15.71
N ASP A 813 7.89 65.35 -15.63
CA ASP A 813 8.09 66.23 -16.80
C ASP A 813 7.17 65.86 -17.96
N GLU A 814 5.88 65.73 -17.67
CA GLU A 814 4.78 65.35 -18.60
C GLU A 814 4.81 63.90 -19.12
N LYS A 815 5.86 63.09 -18.77
CA LYS A 815 5.96 61.71 -19.16
C LYS A 815 5.27 60.84 -18.12
N SER A 816 4.34 59.97 -18.57
CA SER A 816 3.65 59.00 -17.71
C SER A 816 4.64 57.95 -17.12
N LEU A 817 4.52 57.75 -15.82
CA LEU A 817 5.24 56.74 -15.02
C LEU A 817 4.39 55.50 -14.75
N GLY A 818 3.12 55.52 -15.17
CA GLY A 818 2.17 54.41 -14.99
C GLY A 818 0.95 54.74 -14.12
N PHE A 819 0.05 53.76 -14.03
CA PHE A 819 -1.23 53.82 -13.34
C PHE A 819 -1.25 52.99 -12.08
N GLN A 820 -2.02 53.44 -11.07
CA GLN A 820 -2.31 52.70 -9.84
C GLN A 820 -3.85 52.72 -9.59
N GLU A 821 -4.44 51.56 -9.42
CA GLU A 821 -5.89 51.41 -9.22
C GLU A 821 -6.29 51.21 -7.74
N LYS A 822 -5.30 50.99 -6.86
CA LYS A 822 -5.55 50.76 -5.43
C LYS A 822 -4.58 51.52 -4.56
N SER A 823 -5.07 52.04 -3.42
CA SER A 823 -4.27 52.65 -2.36
C SER A 823 -3.38 51.52 -1.70
N PRO A 824 -2.16 51.88 -1.26
CA PRO A 824 -1.52 53.22 -1.33
C PRO A 824 -1.10 53.54 -2.76
N TYR A 825 -1.45 54.76 -3.21
CA TYR A 825 -1.09 55.24 -4.55
C TYR A 825 0.36 55.67 -4.55
N GLN A 826 1.22 54.86 -5.15
CA GLN A 826 2.67 55.08 -5.11
C GLN A 826 3.33 54.59 -6.40
N THR A 827 4.45 55.25 -6.76
CA THR A 827 5.34 54.82 -7.83
C THR A 827 6.77 55.09 -7.43
N SER A 828 7.76 54.69 -8.21
CA SER A 828 9.16 55.05 -8.01
C SER A 828 9.70 55.77 -9.24
N ILE A 829 10.46 56.85 -8.97
CA ILE A 829 11.21 57.59 -10.00
C ILE A 829 12.71 57.33 -9.84
N ARG A 830 13.38 57.11 -10.96
CA ARG A 830 14.83 57.10 -11.02
C ARG A 830 15.30 58.48 -11.55
N THR A 831 16.05 59.21 -10.75
CA THR A 831 16.51 60.53 -11.13
C THR A 831 17.54 60.46 -12.25
N SER A 832 17.36 61.29 -13.26
CA SER A 832 18.30 61.43 -14.37
C SER A 832 19.54 62.20 -13.98
N MET A 833 20.53 62.27 -14.88
CA MET A 833 21.73 63.11 -14.71
C MET A 833 21.45 64.59 -14.97
N ASP A 834 20.26 64.98 -15.38
CA ASP A 834 19.85 66.31 -15.67
C ASP A 834 19.62 67.10 -14.36
N LEU A 835 20.49 68.05 -14.07
CA LEU A 835 20.42 68.90 -12.87
C LEU A 835 19.35 69.98 -13.08
N GLY A 836 18.55 70.23 -12.05
CA GLY A 836 17.57 71.31 -12.13
C GLY A 836 16.23 70.96 -11.50
N ILE A 837 15.22 71.75 -11.86
CA ILE A 837 13.87 71.63 -11.36
C ILE A 837 13.07 70.74 -12.34
N HIS A 838 12.49 69.69 -11.83
CA HIS A 838 11.57 68.75 -12.53
C HIS A 838 10.15 68.86 -11.99
N GLN A 839 9.13 68.63 -12.81
CA GLN A 839 7.74 68.64 -12.43
C GLN A 839 7.19 67.24 -12.21
N LEU A 840 6.87 66.93 -10.96
CA LEU A 840 6.19 65.68 -10.60
C LEU A 840 4.70 65.98 -10.52
N ALA A 841 3.88 65.28 -11.35
CA ALA A 841 2.47 65.49 -11.40
C ALA A 841 1.69 64.20 -11.19
N VAL A 842 0.50 64.30 -10.63
CA VAL A 842 -0.41 63.22 -10.40
C VAL A 842 -1.79 63.61 -10.91
N LYS A 843 -2.40 62.73 -11.70
CA LYS A 843 -3.76 62.86 -12.17
C LYS A 843 -4.59 61.70 -11.64
N ALA A 844 -5.71 62.03 -11.01
CA ALA A 844 -6.63 61.06 -10.47
C ALA A 844 -8.00 61.14 -11.13
N TRP A 845 -8.64 59.97 -11.31
CA TRP A 845 -10.03 59.84 -11.78
C TRP A 845 -10.86 59.17 -10.69
N ASP A 846 -12.07 59.60 -10.53
CA ASP A 846 -13.06 58.89 -9.75
C ASP A 846 -13.83 57.86 -10.60
N PHE A 847 -14.75 57.11 -9.98
CA PHE A 847 -15.59 56.13 -10.70
C PHE A 847 -16.67 56.74 -11.60
N HIS A 848 -16.93 58.06 -11.48
CA HIS A 848 -17.87 58.81 -12.36
C HIS A 848 -17.14 59.54 -13.49
N GLY A 849 -15.82 59.48 -13.55
CA GLY A 849 -15.01 60.07 -14.61
C GLY A 849 -14.60 61.51 -14.38
N ASN A 850 -14.91 62.10 -13.22
CA ASN A 850 -14.35 63.40 -12.86
C ASN A 850 -12.86 63.30 -12.59
N THR A 851 -12.09 64.35 -12.85
CA THR A 851 -10.62 64.29 -12.76
C THR A 851 -10.05 65.46 -12.00
N THR A 852 -9.00 65.19 -11.26
CA THR A 852 -8.13 66.25 -10.66
C THR A 852 -6.69 65.96 -11.03
N THR A 853 -5.95 67.04 -11.34
CA THR A 853 -4.50 66.99 -11.57
C THR A 853 -3.78 67.92 -10.61
N LYS A 854 -2.73 67.42 -9.96
CA LYS A 854 -1.89 68.25 -9.07
C LYS A 854 -0.42 67.99 -9.36
N SER A 855 0.40 69.05 -9.32
CA SER A 855 1.84 68.94 -9.57
C SER A 855 2.66 69.67 -8.51
N ILE A 856 3.86 69.20 -8.30
CA ILE A 856 4.88 69.79 -7.40
C ILE A 856 6.23 69.84 -8.12
N PRO A 857 7.05 70.92 -7.90
CA PRO A 857 8.43 70.96 -8.36
C PRO A 857 9.33 70.14 -7.41
N ILE A 858 10.25 69.37 -7.95
CA ILE A 858 11.33 68.64 -7.24
C ILE A 858 12.66 69.07 -7.86
N THR A 859 13.77 69.02 -7.13
CA THR A 859 15.06 69.53 -7.63
C THR A 859 16.11 68.41 -7.60
N TYR A 860 16.76 68.10 -8.74
CA TYR A 860 17.88 67.18 -8.81
C TYR A 860 19.17 67.86 -8.59
N GLU A 861 20.04 67.40 -7.61
CA GLU A 861 21.34 68.01 -7.25
C GLU A 861 22.43 66.93 -7.06
N ARG A 862 23.71 67.30 -7.08
CA ARG A 862 24.90 66.45 -6.84
C ARG A 862 25.21 66.26 -5.35
N GLN A 863 25.49 65.10 -4.84
CA GLN A 863 25.83 64.85 -3.44
C GLN A 863 27.25 64.30 -3.25
N ARG A 864 27.89 64.56 -2.06
CA ARG A 864 29.25 64.16 -1.71
C ARG A 864 29.28 62.75 -1.10
N MET A 865 30.31 61.90 -1.46
CA MET A 865 30.47 60.46 -1.04
C MET A 865 31.09 60.29 0.35
N MET A 866 30.62 59.23 1.07
CA MET A 866 31.31 58.52 2.16
C MET A 866 31.05 57.02 2.03
N SER A 867 31.96 56.12 2.53
CA SER A 867 31.99 54.69 2.21
C SER A 867 31.56 53.75 3.34
N THR A 868 30.59 52.87 3.06
CA THR A 868 30.29 51.65 3.78
C THR A 868 30.02 50.51 2.78
N ASN A 869 30.26 49.24 3.17
CA ASN A 869 30.24 48.08 2.24
C ASN A 869 28.89 47.33 2.13
N PHE A 870 27.84 47.74 2.83
CA PHE A 870 26.51 47.11 2.82
C PHE A 870 25.40 48.15 2.76
N PRO A 871 24.21 47.83 2.20
CA PRO A 871 23.04 48.69 2.24
C PRO A 871 22.66 49.05 3.68
N GLU A 872 22.37 50.30 3.92
CA GLU A 872 22.00 50.78 5.25
C GLU A 872 20.91 51.86 5.19
N ILE A 873 20.08 51.91 6.24
CA ILE A 873 19.13 52.99 6.43
C ILE A 873 19.91 54.24 6.84
N SER A 874 20.08 55.20 5.92
CA SER A 874 20.87 56.41 6.13
C SER A 874 20.11 57.46 6.94
N ASP A 875 18.83 57.68 6.67
CA ASP A 875 18.01 58.63 7.40
C ASP A 875 16.53 58.17 7.48
N VAL A 876 15.77 58.71 8.44
CA VAL A 876 14.34 58.53 8.60
C VAL A 876 13.71 59.85 8.96
N VAL A 877 12.97 60.44 8.05
CA VAL A 877 12.33 61.73 8.22
C VAL A 877 10.81 61.55 8.35
N SER A 878 10.25 62.06 9.44
CA SER A 878 8.78 61.99 9.69
C SER A 878 8.16 63.30 9.24
N TYR A 879 7.23 63.19 8.30
CA TYR A 879 6.36 64.30 7.87
C TYR A 879 5.00 64.23 8.58
N ARG A 880 4.12 65.18 8.36
CA ARG A 880 2.82 65.25 9.02
C ARG A 880 1.98 64.05 8.74
N ASN A 881 2.01 63.49 7.53
CA ASN A 881 1.19 62.36 7.08
C ASN A 881 1.97 61.20 6.48
N SER A 882 3.29 61.25 6.43
CA SER A 882 4.14 60.17 5.90
C SER A 882 5.48 60.07 6.64
N ILE A 883 6.17 58.98 6.39
CA ILE A 883 7.53 58.74 6.87
C ILE A 883 8.37 58.39 5.65
N SER A 884 9.45 59.12 5.47
CA SER A 884 10.47 58.85 4.45
C SER A 884 11.62 58.09 5.07
N VAL A 885 12.03 57.01 4.47
CA VAL A 885 13.19 56.21 4.86
C VAL A 885 14.19 56.23 3.73
N ASP A 886 15.31 56.90 3.96
CA ASP A 886 16.39 56.96 3.01
C ASP A 886 17.37 55.82 3.22
N VAL A 887 17.66 55.08 2.14
CA VAL A 887 18.53 53.92 2.15
C VAL A 887 19.67 54.13 1.18
N ARG A 888 20.86 53.86 1.64
CA ARG A 888 22.07 53.89 0.83
C ARG A 888 22.48 52.49 0.44
N VAL A 889 22.75 52.27 -0.85
CA VAL A 889 23.19 50.99 -1.42
C VAL A 889 24.57 51.16 -2.05
N PRO A 890 25.65 50.78 -1.35
CA PRO A 890 27.00 50.81 -1.93
C PRO A 890 27.14 49.73 -2.99
N ALA A 891 27.80 50.04 -4.10
CA ALA A 891 27.97 49.13 -5.25
C ALA A 891 26.66 48.47 -5.70
N PRO A 892 25.66 49.23 -6.13
CA PRO A 892 24.33 48.71 -6.46
C PRO A 892 24.35 47.70 -7.60
N GLU A 893 25.35 47.71 -8.46
CA GLU A 893 25.58 46.72 -9.52
C GLU A 893 25.74 45.28 -9.01
N ASN A 894 26.13 45.11 -7.74
CA ASN A 894 26.28 43.82 -7.09
C ASN A 894 25.02 43.38 -6.32
N VAL A 895 23.99 44.17 -6.28
CA VAL A 895 22.76 43.96 -5.55
C VAL A 895 21.66 43.55 -6.52
N GLU A 896 20.97 42.45 -6.23
CA GLU A 896 19.83 41.92 -7.01
C GLU A 896 18.57 42.70 -6.62
N TRP A 897 18.31 42.81 -5.31
CA TRP A 897 17.20 43.57 -4.78
C TRP A 897 17.45 44.02 -3.32
N VAL A 898 16.71 45.03 -2.92
CA VAL A 898 16.65 45.56 -1.54
C VAL A 898 15.17 45.65 -1.13
N GLU A 899 14.82 45.18 0.05
CA GLU A 899 13.47 45.22 0.60
C GLU A 899 13.49 45.88 1.99
N LEU A 900 12.63 46.84 2.21
CA LEU A 900 12.45 47.50 3.50
C LEU A 900 11.19 46.90 4.18
N PHE A 901 11.35 46.47 5.41
CA PHE A 901 10.27 46.03 6.30
C PHE A 901 10.14 47.03 7.46
N ALA A 902 8.88 47.33 7.81
CA ALA A 902 8.53 47.96 9.07
C ALA A 902 7.69 47.01 9.90
N GLU A 903 8.11 46.70 11.11
CA GLU A 903 7.45 45.76 12.00
C GLU A 903 7.01 46.44 13.29
N GLN A 904 5.79 46.18 13.72
CA GLN A 904 5.25 46.56 15.03
C GLN A 904 4.67 45.32 15.73
N ASN A 905 5.04 45.07 16.99
CA ASN A 905 4.56 43.96 17.76
C ASN A 905 4.67 42.61 17.00
N ASP A 906 5.83 42.39 16.37
CA ASP A 906 6.15 41.20 15.55
C ASP A 906 5.26 41.00 14.29
N LYS A 907 4.55 42.03 13.87
CA LYS A 907 3.79 42.05 12.61
C LYS A 907 4.42 43.02 11.62
N ILE A 908 4.51 42.58 10.36
CA ILE A 908 4.92 43.45 9.26
C ILE A 908 3.75 44.38 8.95
N VAL A 909 3.96 45.67 9.16
CA VAL A 909 3.00 46.71 8.86
C VAL A 909 3.29 47.46 7.56
N TYR A 910 4.50 47.27 7.02
CA TYR A 910 4.91 47.76 5.72
C TYR A 910 6.02 46.89 5.17
N ALA A 911 5.97 46.55 3.90
CA ALA A 911 7.01 45.85 3.16
C ALA A 911 7.05 46.38 1.73
N GLN A 912 8.23 46.72 1.24
CA GLN A 912 8.42 47.11 -0.14
C GLN A 912 9.78 46.68 -0.66
N LYS A 913 9.77 46.02 -1.82
CA LYS A 913 10.94 45.52 -2.52
C LYS A 913 11.25 46.39 -3.74
N ILE A 914 12.53 46.61 -3.96
CA ILE A 914 13.08 47.29 -5.13
C ILE A 914 14.11 46.34 -5.75
N ASP A 915 13.85 45.95 -6.97
CA ASP A 915 14.77 45.17 -7.80
C ASP A 915 15.71 46.10 -8.55
N ASP A 916 16.94 45.69 -8.81
CA ASP A 916 17.99 46.47 -9.46
C ASP A 916 18.17 47.87 -8.84
N PRO A 917 18.47 47.96 -7.54
CA PRO A 917 18.50 49.25 -6.83
C PRO A 917 19.59 50.19 -7.32
N THR A 918 19.34 51.50 -7.17
CA THR A 918 20.34 52.55 -7.36
C THR A 918 21.13 52.78 -6.08
N GLN A 919 22.17 53.63 -6.14
CA GLN A 919 23.04 53.95 -4.98
C GLN A 919 22.26 54.56 -3.81
N TYR A 920 21.17 55.27 -4.09
CA TYR A 920 20.28 55.88 -3.10
C TYR A 920 18.83 55.47 -3.39
N LEU A 921 18.14 55.01 -2.34
CA LEU A 921 16.71 54.64 -2.39
C LEU A 921 15.96 55.49 -1.36
N GLN A 922 14.78 55.91 -1.68
CA GLN A 922 13.88 56.56 -0.73
C GLN A 922 12.53 55.83 -0.71
N PHE A 923 12.18 55.27 0.44
CA PHE A 923 10.89 54.59 0.69
C PHE A 923 9.95 55.57 1.39
N GLN A 924 8.66 55.55 1.02
CA GLN A 924 7.62 56.38 1.62
C GLN A 924 6.51 55.54 2.25
N MET A 925 6.25 55.75 3.52
CA MET A 925 5.20 55.01 4.27
C MET A 925 4.14 55.96 4.79
N LEU A 926 2.87 55.53 4.87
CA LEU A 926 1.82 56.33 5.52
C LEU A 926 2.01 56.37 7.04
N ARG A 927 1.68 57.48 7.67
CA ARG A 927 1.83 57.69 9.12
C ARG A 927 0.72 57.10 9.98
N ASN A 928 0.00 56.15 9.49
CA ASN A 928 -0.94 55.35 10.29
C ASN A 928 -0.26 54.39 11.26
N ILE A 929 1.04 54.24 11.15
CA ILE A 929 1.90 53.40 12.02
C ILE A 929 2.23 54.24 13.27
N LYS A 930 1.54 53.94 14.40
CA LYS A 930 1.76 54.66 15.69
C LYS A 930 2.51 53.71 16.64
N GLY A 931 3.54 54.23 17.29
CA GLY A 931 4.25 53.56 18.36
C GLY A 931 5.69 53.14 18.00
N LYS A 932 6.23 52.15 18.72
CA LYS A 932 7.60 51.67 18.51
C LYS A 932 7.66 50.78 17.29
N THR A 933 8.28 51.22 16.22
CA THR A 933 8.39 50.52 14.94
C THR A 933 9.83 50.08 14.69
N GLN A 934 10.06 48.84 14.31
CA GLN A 934 11.36 48.32 13.92
C GLN A 934 11.47 48.35 12.39
N LEU A 935 12.52 49.03 11.89
CA LEU A 935 12.84 49.05 10.48
C LEU A 935 13.98 48.06 10.21
N LYS A 936 13.77 47.20 9.22
CA LYS A 936 14.71 46.16 8.80
C LYS A 936 14.90 46.22 7.30
N LEU A 937 16.14 46.22 6.85
CA LEU A 937 16.46 46.13 5.44
C LEU A 937 16.95 44.73 5.11
N VAL A 938 16.38 44.10 4.11
CA VAL A 938 16.79 42.80 3.60
C VAL A 938 17.37 43.01 2.21
N THR A 939 18.54 42.43 1.93
CA THR A 939 19.26 42.62 0.68
C THR A 939 19.75 41.32 0.11
N LYS A 940 19.52 41.10 -1.18
CA LYS A 940 20.08 39.99 -1.95
C LYS A 940 21.20 40.48 -2.88
N PHE A 941 22.35 39.87 -2.79
CA PHE A 941 23.49 40.14 -3.69
C PHE A 941 23.45 39.11 -4.86
N ARG A 942 23.87 39.55 -6.08
CA ARG A 942 23.80 38.73 -7.31
C ARG A 942 24.70 37.51 -7.26
N ASP A 943 25.82 37.59 -6.56
CA ASP A 943 26.85 36.55 -6.48
C ASP A 943 26.74 35.66 -5.23
N LYS A 944 25.77 35.90 -4.34
CA LYS A 944 25.63 35.22 -3.05
C LYS A 944 24.30 34.45 -2.96
N ARG A 945 24.35 33.22 -2.47
CA ARG A 945 23.15 32.40 -2.21
C ARG A 945 22.34 32.87 -0.99
N LYS A 946 22.93 33.63 -0.08
CA LYS A 946 22.27 34.10 1.16
C LYS A 946 21.82 35.53 1.03
N VAL A 947 20.70 35.81 1.68
CA VAL A 947 20.17 37.18 1.86
C VAL A 947 20.83 37.80 3.08
N TYR A 948 21.18 39.07 2.98
CA TYR A 948 21.73 39.86 4.09
C TYR A 948 20.61 40.64 4.75
N GLU A 949 20.60 40.70 6.08
CA GLU A 949 19.70 41.51 6.88
C GLU A 949 20.48 42.61 7.59
N SER A 950 20.04 43.88 7.46
CA SER A 950 20.64 44.97 8.18
C SER A 950 20.36 44.88 9.69
N PRO A 951 21.17 45.55 10.54
CA PRO A 951 20.79 45.80 11.92
C PRO A 951 19.45 46.53 11.99
N ILE A 952 18.59 46.08 12.95
CA ILE A 952 17.26 46.65 13.15
C ILE A 952 17.38 48.09 13.66
N LYS A 953 16.81 49.07 12.94
CA LYS A 953 16.68 50.43 13.38
C LYS A 953 15.30 50.64 14.01
N THR A 954 15.27 50.85 15.32
CA THR A 954 14.03 51.13 16.02
C THR A 954 13.73 52.62 16.03
N ILE A 955 12.53 52.96 15.56
CA ILE A 955 12.02 54.34 15.56
C ILE A 955 10.77 54.43 16.42
N LYS A 956 10.54 55.57 17.08
CA LYS A 956 9.31 55.82 17.81
C LYS A 956 8.53 56.83 17.00
N LEU A 957 7.42 56.37 16.45
CA LEU A 957 6.55 57.16 15.58
C LEU A 957 5.37 57.75 16.34
#